data_c3076dc496ff84091424bc78330e4d59
#
_entry.id   c3076dc496ff84091424bc78330e4d59
#
_cell.length_a   1.000
_cell.length_b   1.000
_cell.length_c   1.000
_cell.angle_alpha   90.00
_cell.angle_beta   90.00
_cell.angle_gamma   90.00
#
_symmetry.space_group_name_H-M   'P 1'
#
loop_
_entity.id
_entity.type
_entity.pdbx_description
1 polymer ?
#
loop_
_entity_poly.entity_id
_entity_poly.type
_entity_poly.pdbx_seq_one_letter_code
_entity_poly.pdbx_strand_id
1 'polypeptide(L)'
;MKKQSSRVALVVSSFIALQSFSMAQAADFHRDIIYQVFTDRFFNGRKDNDNPPQSPGLFDASRKNWKAYWGGDLAGVKEKLPYIKSLGCSAIWISPCIDNINKPENDAAGNMVAPYHGYHARDFMRVDEHFGDSDMSFKDFDALTKAAHDLDMRVFVDMPFNHTSPYNHAEYGALYDAGQFRSDVENDRNKYFHHLPAVSDFNDPYQLQYGTIFYLGDLDQENQYVDTYLKQAAAKFQSHGADGTRLDAAKHMNWGWQHVLANSLYNRADHLVLGEWWLTGIDDPMYKDAVKFANKGGISLYDFPLANAIRKAFAEGGDLTLVDQVVSQENKDFIDSNELLTFIDNHDMSRFPNIVKDKKVTQLALATLLTSRGIPIIYYGTEQGLYDDTKGGEDPYDRPMMQSFDQSADNYKLIQKLTALRQTNLALSSGKQRTLFCSKDLYVFERRAGADVAVVALSLKPKEALLDAAEVATSLGLVDNEVRQDALAGALSGIALEGAKQLSLPPQSLSIWLTNSNKSSAFIAAIRPPAATAGKAVTVYGKGFGTSGKLSLAGEALTTSSWADDKIVFNAPLLKHGRLVLEVEAANSSKAKSELVVVENKLVLVRFVVPDLKLAAGEQLYISGNTSALGAGSLLPNDMAGPMLVNQDSDEKPYMLAVPMPAGESVELKLAVYNAKGLVRAETKPHNLKMPQLGPSVITMTWQ
;
A
#
# COMPACT_ATOMS: atom_id res chain seq x y z
N MET A 1 -48.37 67.95 10.86
CA MET A 1 -47.29 67.29 11.66
C MET A 1 -47.12 65.88 11.13
N LYS A 2 -46.09 65.65 10.28
CA LYS A 2 -45.78 64.35 9.67
C LYS A 2 -44.69 63.70 10.50
N LYS A 3 -44.95 62.48 11.04
CA LYS A 3 -43.92 61.63 11.69
C LYS A 3 -43.20 60.84 10.59
N GLN A 4 -41.90 61.08 10.43
CA GLN A 4 -40.98 60.22 9.68
C GLN A 4 -40.57 59.05 10.53
N SER A 5 -40.78 57.83 10.05
CA SER A 5 -40.23 56.59 10.60
C SER A 5 -39.00 56.24 9.80
N SER A 6 -37.84 56.34 10.43
CA SER A 6 -36.58 55.86 9.91
C SER A 6 -36.48 54.31 10.09
N ARG A 7 -36.40 53.57 8.98
CA ARG A 7 -36.02 52.17 8.99
C ARG A 7 -34.48 52.06 8.98
N VAL A 8 -33.93 51.52 10.03
CA VAL A 8 -32.53 51.11 10.08
C VAL A 8 -32.45 49.69 9.41
N ALA A 9 -31.78 49.60 8.28
CA ALA A 9 -31.46 48.35 7.64
C ALA A 9 -30.19 47.79 8.28
N LEU A 10 -30.31 46.66 8.98
CA LEU A 10 -29.18 45.94 9.54
C LEU A 10 -28.59 45.06 8.39
N VAL A 11 -27.43 45.48 7.87
CA VAL A 11 -26.65 44.67 6.93
C VAL A 11 -25.82 43.68 7.76
N VAL A 12 -26.24 42.45 7.81
CA VAL A 12 -25.45 41.32 8.34
C VAL A 12 -24.49 40.90 7.24
N SER A 13 -23.25 41.37 7.33
CA SER A 13 -22.13 40.87 6.49
C SER A 13 -21.67 39.52 7.05
N SER A 14 -22.13 38.43 6.44
CA SER A 14 -21.58 37.13 6.70
C SER A 14 -20.20 37.04 6.06
N PHE A 15 -19.15 37.20 6.87
CA PHE A 15 -17.81 36.79 6.48
C PHE A 15 -17.78 35.25 6.44
N ILE A 16 -17.94 34.68 5.26
CA ILE A 16 -17.49 33.31 4.99
C ILE A 16 -15.97 33.40 4.91
N ALA A 17 -15.30 33.00 5.98
CA ALA A 17 -13.88 32.70 5.93
C ALA A 17 -13.71 31.48 5.03
N LEU A 18 -13.36 31.70 3.76
CA LEU A 18 -12.75 30.67 2.94
C LEU A 18 -11.42 30.34 3.62
N GLN A 19 -11.40 29.28 4.42
CA GLN A 19 -10.17 28.58 4.73
C GLN A 19 -9.66 28.05 3.37
N SER A 20 -8.64 28.73 2.84
CA SER A 20 -7.82 28.18 1.79
C SER A 20 -7.10 26.98 2.40
N PHE A 21 -7.70 25.78 2.25
CA PHE A 21 -6.95 24.57 2.36
C PHE A 21 -5.84 24.69 1.28
N SER A 22 -4.61 24.86 1.72
CA SER A 22 -3.46 24.58 0.89
C SER A 22 -3.68 23.15 0.38
N MET A 23 -4.02 23.00 -0.89
CA MET A 23 -4.05 21.67 -1.52
C MET A 23 -2.65 21.12 -1.31
N ALA A 24 -2.53 20.06 -0.52
CA ALA A 24 -1.28 19.34 -0.35
C ALA A 24 -0.74 19.08 -1.77
N GLN A 25 0.49 19.51 -1.98
CA GLN A 25 1.11 19.40 -3.29
C GLN A 25 1.21 17.90 -3.59
N ALA A 26 0.61 17.44 -4.69
CA ALA A 26 0.67 16.04 -5.09
C ALA A 26 2.11 15.52 -5.00
N ALA A 27 2.31 14.32 -4.48
CA ALA A 27 3.59 13.84 -4.00
C ALA A 27 4.09 12.61 -4.77
N ASP A 28 5.40 12.54 -4.97
CA ASP A 28 6.07 11.33 -5.46
C ASP A 28 6.31 10.38 -4.27
N PHE A 29 5.36 9.46 -4.04
CA PHE A 29 5.44 8.50 -2.93
C PHE A 29 6.61 7.50 -3.06
N HIS A 30 7.22 7.32 -4.25
CA HIS A 30 8.40 6.46 -4.41
C HIS A 30 9.61 6.94 -3.61
N ARG A 31 9.63 8.25 -3.26
CA ARG A 31 10.68 8.82 -2.41
C ARG A 31 10.44 8.60 -0.93
N ASP A 32 9.25 8.11 -0.56
CA ASP A 32 8.94 7.89 0.84
C ASP A 32 9.71 6.72 1.42
N ILE A 33 9.96 6.85 2.70
CA ILE A 33 10.48 5.83 3.57
C ILE A 33 9.53 5.83 4.77
N ILE A 34 8.80 4.74 4.92
CA ILE A 34 7.73 4.62 5.90
C ILE A 34 8.29 4.06 7.19
N TYR A 35 8.00 4.69 8.31
CA TYR A 35 8.25 4.12 9.62
C TYR A 35 6.94 3.55 10.18
N GLN A 36 6.87 2.23 10.29
CA GLN A 36 5.69 1.54 10.83
C GLN A 36 5.71 1.60 12.35
N VAL A 37 4.70 2.26 12.91
CA VAL A 37 4.49 2.40 14.35
C VAL A 37 3.39 1.43 14.81
N PHE A 38 3.71 0.58 15.77
CA PHE A 38 2.70 -0.16 16.52
C PHE A 38 2.34 0.66 17.76
N THR A 39 1.22 1.38 17.70
CA THR A 39 0.90 2.53 18.57
C THR A 39 1.02 2.22 20.05
N ASP A 40 0.36 1.16 20.53
CA ASP A 40 0.40 0.75 21.94
C ASP A 40 1.81 0.44 22.46
N ARG A 41 2.72 0.00 21.59
CA ARG A 41 4.06 -0.47 21.93
C ARG A 41 5.17 0.55 21.67
N PHE A 42 4.82 1.76 21.23
CA PHE A 42 5.79 2.73 20.79
C PHE A 42 6.20 3.70 21.90
N PHE A 43 5.31 4.56 22.35
CA PHE A 43 5.60 5.52 23.43
C PHE A 43 4.30 6.01 24.09
N ASN A 44 4.27 6.00 25.42
CA ASN A 44 3.16 6.53 26.21
C ASN A 44 3.34 8.05 26.38
N GLY A 45 2.58 8.83 25.65
CA GLY A 45 2.56 10.29 25.69
C GLY A 45 1.60 10.87 26.72
N ARG A 46 0.58 10.09 27.12
CA ARG A 46 -0.47 10.45 28.09
C ARG A 46 -0.71 9.30 29.03
N LYS A 47 -0.96 9.59 30.31
CA LYS A 47 -1.30 8.57 31.32
C LYS A 47 -2.77 8.54 31.70
N ASP A 48 -3.51 9.56 31.31
CA ASP A 48 -4.94 9.67 31.60
C ASP A 48 -5.81 8.81 30.70
N ASN A 49 -5.24 8.30 29.58
CA ASN A 49 -5.88 7.34 28.69
C ASN A 49 -5.38 5.88 28.85
N ASP A 50 -4.49 5.60 29.80
CA ASP A 50 -3.97 4.23 30.03
C ASP A 50 -5.10 3.26 30.46
N ASN A 51 -6.00 3.69 31.32
CA ASN A 51 -7.10 2.85 31.82
C ASN A 51 -8.43 3.64 31.82
N PRO A 52 -8.98 3.93 30.62
CA PRO A 52 -10.16 4.79 30.50
C PRO A 52 -11.42 4.12 31.08
N PRO A 53 -12.39 4.89 31.54
CA PRO A 53 -13.59 4.36 32.20
C PRO A 53 -14.51 3.56 31.27
N GLN A 54 -14.38 3.73 29.95
CA GLN A 54 -15.16 3.00 28.94
C GLN A 54 -14.73 1.52 28.84
N SER A 55 -13.42 1.28 28.96
CA SER A 55 -12.78 -0.04 28.80
C SER A 55 -11.85 -0.36 29.98
N PRO A 56 -12.35 -0.41 31.23
CA PRO A 56 -11.52 -0.54 32.41
C PRO A 56 -10.88 -1.93 32.51
N GLY A 57 -9.64 -1.98 33.00
CA GLY A 57 -8.92 -3.21 33.32
C GLY A 57 -8.23 -3.88 32.15
N LEU A 58 -8.15 -3.25 30.98
CA LEU A 58 -7.44 -3.75 29.81
C LEU A 58 -5.94 -3.34 29.78
N PHE A 59 -5.53 -2.43 30.63
CA PHE A 59 -4.18 -1.90 30.74
C PHE A 59 -3.34 -2.69 31.75
N ASP A 60 -2.10 -3.05 31.38
CA ASP A 60 -1.11 -3.66 32.27
C ASP A 60 0.12 -2.77 32.45
N ALA A 61 0.12 -1.95 33.50
CA ALA A 61 1.25 -1.08 33.85
C ALA A 61 2.58 -1.87 34.10
N SER A 62 2.49 -3.15 34.44
CA SER A 62 3.67 -4.00 34.67
C SER A 62 4.30 -4.52 33.39
N ARG A 63 3.58 -4.43 32.26
CA ARG A 63 3.98 -4.93 30.92
C ARG A 63 4.34 -6.43 30.91
N LYS A 64 3.71 -7.22 31.77
CA LYS A 64 3.90 -8.68 31.84
C LYS A 64 2.92 -9.45 30.98
N ASN A 65 1.70 -8.92 30.86
CA ASN A 65 0.72 -9.47 29.93
C ASN A 65 0.93 -8.88 28.53
N TRP A 66 1.53 -9.66 27.65
CA TRP A 66 1.80 -9.27 26.27
C TRP A 66 0.55 -9.01 25.43
N LYS A 67 -0.60 -9.45 25.87
CA LYS A 67 -1.90 -9.27 25.23
C LYS A 67 -2.76 -8.19 25.89
N ALA A 68 -2.17 -7.30 26.71
CA ALA A 68 -2.82 -6.15 27.32
C ALA A 68 -2.32 -4.85 26.68
N TYR A 69 -3.06 -3.75 26.88
CA TYR A 69 -2.53 -2.42 26.56
C TYR A 69 -1.33 -2.09 27.46
N TRP A 70 -0.31 -1.45 26.88
CA TRP A 70 0.88 -0.97 27.58
C TRP A 70 1.00 0.56 27.56
N GLY A 71 0.02 1.24 26.98
CA GLY A 71 -0.20 2.68 27.09
C GLY A 71 0.48 3.53 26.02
N GLY A 72 1.00 2.97 24.93
CA GLY A 72 1.41 3.77 23.79
C GLY A 72 0.21 4.40 23.09
N ASP A 73 0.33 5.66 22.66
CA ASP A 73 -0.78 6.46 22.16
C ASP A 73 -0.37 7.45 21.04
N LEU A 74 -1.35 8.14 20.43
CA LEU A 74 -1.11 9.10 19.35
C LEU A 74 -0.30 10.33 19.83
N ALA A 75 -0.44 10.72 21.10
CA ALA A 75 0.35 11.79 21.68
C ALA A 75 1.82 11.38 21.79
N GLY A 76 2.09 10.14 22.15
CA GLY A 76 3.44 9.57 22.20
C GLY A 76 4.06 9.44 20.81
N VAL A 77 3.30 9.01 19.80
CA VAL A 77 3.76 9.00 18.41
C VAL A 77 4.13 10.42 17.98
N LYS A 78 3.26 11.41 18.24
CA LYS A 78 3.53 12.83 17.94
C LYS A 78 4.81 13.32 18.60
N GLU A 79 5.06 12.98 19.88
CA GLU A 79 6.28 13.40 20.59
C GLU A 79 7.55 12.88 19.92
N LYS A 80 7.49 11.69 19.31
CA LYS A 80 8.65 11.03 18.69
C LYS A 80 8.80 11.30 17.18
N LEU A 81 7.93 12.10 16.57
CA LEU A 81 8.09 12.48 15.15
C LEU A 81 9.46 13.07 14.80
N PRO A 82 10.07 13.97 15.63
CA PRO A 82 11.41 14.49 15.33
C PRO A 82 12.48 13.39 15.30
N TYR A 83 12.37 12.35 16.13
CA TYR A 83 13.25 11.19 16.11
C TYR A 83 13.09 10.41 14.82
N ILE A 84 11.85 10.10 14.41
CA ILE A 84 11.55 9.39 13.17
C ILE A 84 12.02 10.21 11.95
N LYS A 85 11.78 11.52 11.94
CA LYS A 85 12.27 12.42 10.88
C LYS A 85 13.78 12.43 10.77
N SER A 86 14.50 12.44 11.90
CA SER A 86 15.96 12.45 11.92
C SER A 86 16.58 11.12 11.47
N LEU A 87 15.82 10.00 11.52
CA LEU A 87 16.19 8.73 10.90
C LEU A 87 16.14 8.81 9.35
N GLY A 88 15.49 9.84 8.80
CA GLY A 88 15.29 10.05 7.38
C GLY A 88 13.97 9.50 6.85
N CYS A 89 13.05 9.05 7.72
CA CYS A 89 11.72 8.66 7.30
C CYS A 89 10.88 9.89 6.94
N SER A 90 10.09 9.78 5.88
CA SER A 90 9.22 10.83 5.35
C SER A 90 7.73 10.55 5.56
N ALA A 91 7.41 9.36 6.06
CA ALA A 91 6.06 8.97 6.40
C ALA A 91 6.04 8.07 7.65
N ILE A 92 4.93 8.10 8.36
CA ILE A 92 4.59 7.10 9.38
C ILE A 92 3.37 6.29 8.94
N TRP A 93 3.35 5.01 9.29
CA TRP A 93 2.16 4.17 9.25
C TRP A 93 1.86 3.75 10.69
N ILE A 94 0.69 4.14 11.21
CA ILE A 94 0.22 3.79 12.55
C ILE A 94 -0.73 2.60 12.50
N SER A 95 -0.61 1.68 13.46
CA SER A 95 -1.60 0.61 13.66
C SER A 95 -3.00 1.19 13.84
N PRO A 96 -4.09 0.40 13.63
CA PRO A 96 -5.44 0.94 13.69
C PRO A 96 -5.69 1.69 15.00
N CYS A 97 -6.17 2.92 14.89
CA CYS A 97 -6.51 3.76 16.04
C CYS A 97 -8.03 4.02 16.14
N ILE A 98 -8.83 3.25 15.41
CA ILE A 98 -10.29 3.27 15.46
C ILE A 98 -10.79 2.66 16.76
N ASP A 99 -12.05 2.95 17.14
CA ASP A 99 -12.67 2.46 18.36
C ASP A 99 -12.79 0.92 18.35
N ASN A 100 -12.18 0.27 19.32
CA ASN A 100 -12.13 -1.17 19.52
C ASN A 100 -13.15 -1.62 20.57
N ILE A 101 -13.29 -2.95 20.75
CA ILE A 101 -14.14 -3.51 21.80
C ILE A 101 -13.65 -3.07 23.18
N ASN A 102 -14.63 -2.84 24.09
CA ASN A 102 -14.37 -2.35 25.46
C ASN A 102 -14.27 -3.48 26.49
N LYS A 103 -14.45 -4.72 26.07
CA LYS A 103 -14.41 -5.88 26.97
C LYS A 103 -13.25 -6.79 26.59
N PRO A 104 -12.59 -7.39 27.60
CA PRO A 104 -11.52 -8.33 27.31
C PRO A 104 -12.09 -9.59 26.66
N GLU A 105 -11.26 -10.18 25.81
CA GLU A 105 -11.39 -11.56 25.39
C GLU A 105 -10.62 -12.48 26.34
N ASN A 106 -10.81 -13.77 26.21
CA ASN A 106 -9.99 -14.76 26.89
C ASN A 106 -9.38 -15.71 25.86
N ASP A 107 -8.08 -15.93 25.95
CA ASP A 107 -7.44 -16.98 25.16
C ASP A 107 -7.86 -18.38 25.63
N ALA A 108 -7.44 -19.41 24.90
CA ALA A 108 -7.76 -20.80 25.25
C ALA A 108 -7.28 -21.24 26.64
N ALA A 109 -6.34 -20.51 27.24
CA ALA A 109 -5.83 -20.73 28.60
C ALA A 109 -6.58 -19.88 29.66
N GLY A 110 -7.57 -19.06 29.25
CA GLY A 110 -8.32 -18.16 30.10
C GLY A 110 -7.60 -16.87 30.49
N ASN A 111 -6.50 -16.53 29.81
CA ASN A 111 -5.82 -15.26 30.04
C ASN A 111 -6.52 -14.13 29.32
N MET A 112 -6.57 -12.96 29.95
CA MET A 112 -7.14 -11.75 29.38
C MET A 112 -6.37 -11.31 28.13
N VAL A 113 -7.12 -11.02 27.06
CA VAL A 113 -6.64 -10.46 25.79
C VAL A 113 -7.38 -9.16 25.54
N ALA A 114 -6.66 -8.07 25.47
CA ALA A 114 -7.16 -6.75 25.09
C ALA A 114 -6.94 -6.50 23.59
N PRO A 115 -7.73 -5.63 22.96
CA PRO A 115 -7.56 -5.27 21.54
C PRO A 115 -6.44 -4.24 21.31
N TYR A 116 -5.33 -4.34 22.04
CA TYR A 116 -4.18 -3.42 22.03
C TYR A 116 -3.56 -3.20 20.65
N HIS A 117 -3.81 -4.14 19.73
CA HIS A 117 -3.34 -4.08 18.35
C HIS A 117 -4.21 -3.21 17.43
N GLY A 118 -5.46 -2.90 17.83
CA GLY A 118 -6.36 -2.05 17.06
C GLY A 118 -7.23 -2.77 16.02
N TYR A 119 -7.07 -4.09 15.84
CA TYR A 119 -7.78 -4.85 14.79
C TYR A 119 -9.13 -5.44 15.23
N HIS A 120 -9.55 -5.23 16.47
CA HIS A 120 -10.87 -5.65 16.95
C HIS A 120 -11.84 -4.47 16.94
N ALA A 121 -12.02 -3.89 15.75
CA ALA A 121 -12.84 -2.73 15.50
C ALA A 121 -14.30 -2.94 15.88
N ARG A 122 -14.95 -1.88 16.36
CA ARG A 122 -16.41 -1.81 16.51
C ARG A 122 -17.00 -0.54 15.92
N ASP A 123 -16.26 0.58 15.90
CA ASP A 123 -16.71 1.85 15.31
C ASP A 123 -15.60 2.52 14.53
N PHE A 124 -15.71 2.50 13.19
CA PHE A 124 -14.73 3.11 12.30
C PHE A 124 -14.84 4.65 12.22
N MET A 125 -15.84 5.24 12.86
CA MET A 125 -16.08 6.69 12.83
C MET A 125 -15.46 7.44 14.02
N ARG A 126 -14.74 6.75 14.91
CA ARG A 126 -14.20 7.30 16.16
C ARG A 126 -12.74 6.86 16.35
N VAL A 127 -12.00 7.62 17.16
CA VAL A 127 -10.67 7.24 17.64
C VAL A 127 -10.83 6.54 18.99
N ASP A 128 -10.11 5.44 19.20
CA ASP A 128 -10.14 4.66 20.43
C ASP A 128 -9.64 5.48 21.63
N GLU A 129 -10.29 5.32 22.79
CA GLU A 129 -9.97 6.06 24.01
C GLU A 129 -8.62 5.68 24.63
N HIS A 130 -8.05 4.53 24.30
CA HIS A 130 -6.68 4.16 24.68
C HIS A 130 -5.62 4.85 23.83
N PHE A 131 -5.96 5.20 22.58
CA PHE A 131 -5.02 5.84 21.67
C PHE A 131 -5.17 7.37 21.60
N GLY A 132 -6.33 7.89 21.96
CA GLY A 132 -6.65 9.33 21.91
C GLY A 132 -7.36 9.87 23.14
N ASP A 133 -8.19 10.89 22.91
CA ASP A 133 -8.99 11.50 23.97
C ASP A 133 -10.13 10.60 24.47
N SER A 134 -10.48 10.74 25.76
CA SER A 134 -11.58 9.98 26.37
C SER A 134 -12.96 10.25 25.75
N ASP A 135 -13.14 11.34 25.00
CA ASP A 135 -14.35 11.63 24.23
C ASP A 135 -14.36 10.92 22.86
N MET A 136 -13.30 10.15 22.55
CA MET A 136 -13.13 9.38 21.32
C MET A 136 -13.20 10.26 20.05
N SER A 137 -12.79 11.51 20.18
CA SER A 137 -12.74 12.48 19.09
C SER A 137 -11.46 12.36 18.28
N PHE A 138 -11.38 13.12 17.19
CA PHE A 138 -10.18 13.18 16.35
C PHE A 138 -9.11 14.16 16.83
N LYS A 139 -9.21 14.77 18.02
CA LYS A 139 -8.28 15.81 18.48
C LYS A 139 -6.82 15.37 18.50
N ASP A 140 -6.53 14.19 19.06
CA ASP A 140 -5.14 13.70 19.10
C ASP A 140 -4.67 13.23 17.72
N PHE A 141 -5.55 12.70 16.90
CA PHE A 141 -5.23 12.38 15.50
C PHE A 141 -4.93 13.66 14.69
N ASP A 142 -5.76 14.71 14.82
CA ASP A 142 -5.52 16.02 14.18
C ASP A 142 -4.19 16.64 14.64
N ALA A 143 -3.89 16.52 15.94
CA ALA A 143 -2.64 17.01 16.49
C ALA A 143 -1.42 16.23 15.96
N LEU A 144 -1.56 14.91 15.75
CA LEU A 144 -0.52 14.08 15.16
C LEU A 144 -0.31 14.42 13.68
N THR A 145 -1.38 14.44 12.87
CA THR A 145 -1.29 14.70 11.43
C THR A 145 -0.74 16.10 11.16
N LYS A 146 -1.21 17.11 11.91
CA LYS A 146 -0.65 18.46 11.83
C LYS A 146 0.85 18.49 12.14
N ALA A 147 1.28 17.85 13.23
CA ALA A 147 2.68 17.85 13.64
C ALA A 147 3.56 17.08 12.62
N ALA A 148 3.05 16.02 12.01
CA ALA A 148 3.74 15.32 10.94
C ALA A 148 3.90 16.21 9.69
N HIS A 149 2.82 16.87 9.25
CA HIS A 149 2.85 17.78 8.12
C HIS A 149 3.76 19.00 8.35
N ASP A 150 3.81 19.53 9.58
CA ASP A 150 4.75 20.61 9.95
C ASP A 150 6.24 20.17 9.82
N LEU A 151 6.50 18.86 9.80
CA LEU A 151 7.81 18.23 9.56
C LEU A 151 7.98 17.68 8.13
N ASP A 152 7.09 18.00 7.20
CA ASP A 152 7.04 17.41 5.86
C ASP A 152 7.05 15.85 5.93
N MET A 153 6.20 15.30 6.80
CA MET A 153 5.98 13.86 6.95
C MET A 153 4.51 13.53 6.68
N ARG A 154 4.26 12.39 6.05
CA ARG A 154 2.93 11.85 5.79
C ARG A 154 2.47 10.91 6.90
N VAL A 155 1.16 10.78 7.03
CA VAL A 155 0.52 9.85 7.98
C VAL A 155 -0.35 8.87 7.22
N PHE A 156 -0.02 7.58 7.31
CA PHE A 156 -0.82 6.49 6.81
C PHE A 156 -1.54 5.81 7.97
N VAL A 157 -2.85 5.60 7.80
CA VAL A 157 -3.70 4.99 8.82
C VAL A 157 -4.09 3.58 8.40
N ASP A 158 -4.06 2.66 9.34
CA ASP A 158 -4.47 1.27 9.14
C ASP A 158 -5.98 1.10 9.35
N MET A 159 -6.65 0.40 8.43
CA MET A 159 -8.11 0.22 8.42
C MET A 159 -8.50 -1.23 8.17
N PRO A 160 -8.97 -1.97 9.18
CA PRO A 160 -9.44 -3.34 9.05
C PRO A 160 -10.88 -3.39 8.53
N PHE A 161 -11.12 -2.90 7.31
CA PHE A 161 -12.47 -2.83 6.72
C PHE A 161 -13.08 -4.18 6.34
N ASN A 162 -12.32 -5.25 6.50
CA ASN A 162 -12.82 -6.61 6.33
C ASN A 162 -13.80 -7.00 7.43
N HIS A 163 -13.55 -6.57 8.67
CA HIS A 163 -14.20 -7.16 9.82
C HIS A 163 -14.39 -6.22 11.00
N THR A 164 -15.26 -6.61 11.90
CA THR A 164 -15.32 -6.15 13.27
C THR A 164 -14.60 -7.13 14.19
N SER A 165 -14.74 -6.98 15.50
CA SER A 165 -14.16 -7.89 16.51
C SER A 165 -14.69 -9.33 16.40
N PRO A 166 -14.05 -10.29 17.09
CA PRO A 166 -14.55 -11.68 17.12
C PRO A 166 -15.98 -11.82 17.61
N TYR A 167 -16.80 -12.60 16.90
CA TYR A 167 -18.21 -12.80 17.23
C TYR A 167 -18.45 -13.90 18.30
N ASN A 168 -17.45 -14.70 18.61
CA ASN A 168 -17.51 -15.71 19.67
C ASN A 168 -17.15 -15.14 21.05
N HIS A 169 -17.10 -13.81 21.20
CA HIS A 169 -16.77 -13.09 22.43
C HIS A 169 -17.90 -12.16 22.91
N ALA A 170 -17.65 -11.46 24.02
CA ALA A 170 -18.65 -10.72 24.78
C ALA A 170 -19.36 -9.58 24.04
N GLU A 171 -18.86 -9.12 22.90
CA GLU A 171 -19.49 -8.08 22.06
C GLU A 171 -20.00 -8.62 20.71
N TYR A 172 -19.87 -9.93 20.46
CA TYR A 172 -20.45 -10.64 19.31
C TYR A 172 -20.16 -10.02 17.95
N GLY A 173 -18.96 -9.44 17.76
CA GLY A 173 -18.59 -8.76 16.51
C GLY A 173 -19.41 -7.49 16.26
N ALA A 174 -19.77 -6.73 17.30
CA ALA A 174 -20.67 -5.59 17.21
C ALA A 174 -20.15 -4.49 16.26
N LEU A 175 -21.07 -3.91 15.48
CA LEU A 175 -20.86 -2.74 14.64
C LEU A 175 -21.55 -1.52 15.25
N TYR A 176 -20.80 -0.44 15.42
CA TYR A 176 -21.28 0.87 15.83
C TYR A 176 -21.01 1.90 14.72
N ASP A 177 -21.75 3.00 14.77
CA ASP A 177 -21.57 4.16 13.88
C ASP A 177 -21.70 5.44 14.70
N ALA A 178 -20.61 6.14 14.89
CA ALA A 178 -20.49 7.34 15.72
C ALA A 178 -21.04 7.14 17.15
N GLY A 179 -20.76 5.98 17.75
CA GLY A 179 -21.17 5.61 19.10
C GLY A 179 -22.57 4.98 19.18
N GLN A 180 -23.27 4.82 18.07
CA GLN A 180 -24.59 4.20 18.04
C GLN A 180 -24.50 2.75 17.59
N PHE A 181 -24.96 1.81 18.41
CA PHE A 181 -25.06 0.40 18.05
C PHE A 181 -25.93 0.21 16.80
N ARG A 182 -25.47 -0.59 15.85
CA ARG A 182 -26.15 -0.89 14.59
C ARG A 182 -26.57 -2.34 14.49
N SER A 183 -25.68 -3.26 14.77
CA SER A 183 -25.88 -4.70 14.70
C SER A 183 -24.74 -5.43 15.40
N ASP A 184 -24.92 -6.72 15.61
CA ASP A 184 -23.87 -7.69 15.87
C ASP A 184 -24.09 -8.93 14.99
N VAL A 185 -23.14 -9.85 14.97
CA VAL A 185 -23.22 -11.04 14.10
C VAL A 185 -24.39 -11.95 14.47
N GLU A 186 -24.78 -12.04 15.78
CA GLU A 186 -25.91 -12.88 16.21
C GLU A 186 -27.28 -12.30 15.82
N ASN A 187 -27.38 -10.95 15.80
CA ASN A 187 -28.65 -10.23 15.62
C ASN A 187 -28.69 -9.40 14.33
N ASP A 188 -28.07 -9.90 13.27
CA ASP A 188 -27.89 -9.18 12.00
C ASP A 188 -29.13 -9.22 11.08
N ARG A 189 -30.17 -8.49 11.46
CA ARG A 189 -31.40 -8.38 10.66
C ARG A 189 -31.23 -7.61 9.34
N ASN A 190 -30.20 -6.78 9.27
CA ASN A 190 -29.93 -5.90 8.15
C ASN A 190 -28.89 -6.48 7.17
N LYS A 191 -28.37 -7.67 7.46
CA LYS A 191 -27.33 -8.36 6.66
C LYS A 191 -26.10 -7.48 6.45
N TYR A 192 -25.55 -6.94 7.54
CA TYR A 192 -24.31 -6.18 7.54
C TYR A 192 -23.08 -7.09 7.52
N PHE A 193 -23.26 -8.37 7.85
CA PHE A 193 -22.21 -9.37 7.89
C PHE A 193 -22.45 -10.50 6.89
N HIS A 194 -21.36 -11.07 6.36
CA HIS A 194 -21.41 -12.38 5.74
C HIS A 194 -21.57 -13.44 6.86
N HIS A 195 -22.47 -14.38 6.67
CA HIS A 195 -22.69 -15.49 7.60
C HIS A 195 -22.20 -16.81 7.03
N LEU A 196 -21.06 -16.76 6.31
CA LEU A 196 -20.49 -17.93 5.67
C LEU A 196 -19.49 -18.64 6.58
N PRO A 197 -19.21 -19.93 6.31
CA PRO A 197 -18.20 -20.68 7.05
C PRO A 197 -16.82 -20.01 7.02
N ALA A 198 -15.99 -20.38 7.99
CA ALA A 198 -14.60 -19.94 8.01
C ALA A 198 -13.85 -20.41 6.75
N VAL A 199 -12.94 -19.56 6.28
CA VAL A 199 -12.04 -19.87 5.16
C VAL A 199 -11.28 -21.18 5.49
N SER A 200 -11.42 -22.17 4.64
CA SER A 200 -10.73 -23.47 4.73
C SER A 200 -9.71 -23.67 3.63
N ASP A 201 -9.86 -22.99 2.49
CA ASP A 201 -8.90 -22.95 1.40
C ASP A 201 -8.52 -21.52 1.06
N PHE A 202 -7.31 -21.13 1.43
CA PHE A 202 -6.75 -19.79 1.19
C PHE A 202 -6.32 -19.57 -0.28
N ASN A 203 -6.61 -20.52 -1.16
CA ASN A 203 -6.45 -20.40 -2.62
C ASN A 203 -7.79 -20.33 -3.36
N ASP A 204 -8.91 -20.36 -2.65
CA ASP A 204 -10.25 -20.21 -3.22
C ASP A 204 -10.72 -18.76 -3.13
N PRO A 205 -10.76 -17.99 -4.24
CA PRO A 205 -11.16 -16.58 -4.23
C PRO A 205 -12.58 -16.33 -3.72
N TYR A 206 -13.48 -17.32 -3.79
CA TYR A 206 -14.82 -17.16 -3.21
C TYR A 206 -14.76 -17.19 -1.69
N GLN A 207 -14.12 -18.22 -1.12
CA GLN A 207 -13.98 -18.31 0.34
C GLN A 207 -13.21 -17.11 0.89
N LEU A 208 -12.17 -16.64 0.19
CA LEU A 208 -11.39 -15.48 0.62
C LEU A 208 -12.24 -14.21 0.76
N GLN A 209 -13.14 -13.93 -0.19
CA GLN A 209 -13.89 -12.68 -0.23
C GLN A 209 -15.22 -12.71 0.53
N TYR A 210 -15.70 -13.87 0.93
CA TYR A 210 -17.01 -14.03 1.54
C TYR A 210 -17.00 -14.87 2.82
N GLY A 211 -15.94 -15.63 3.11
CA GLY A 211 -15.79 -16.47 4.28
C GLY A 211 -15.11 -15.74 5.44
N THR A 212 -15.49 -16.05 6.66
CA THR A 212 -14.91 -15.43 7.86
C THR A 212 -13.49 -15.96 8.14
N ILE A 213 -12.64 -15.11 8.72
CA ILE A 213 -11.31 -15.46 9.24
C ILE A 213 -11.29 -15.25 10.76
N PHE A 214 -10.62 -16.13 11.51
CA PHE A 214 -10.35 -16.00 12.95
C PHE A 214 -11.58 -15.69 13.82
N TYR A 215 -12.79 -16.15 13.41
CA TYR A 215 -14.07 -15.83 14.06
C TYR A 215 -14.42 -14.33 14.10
N LEU A 216 -13.82 -13.50 13.25
CA LEU A 216 -14.09 -12.08 13.14
C LEU A 216 -15.46 -11.84 12.46
N GLY A 217 -16.15 -10.78 12.85
CA GLY A 217 -17.42 -10.39 12.22
C GLY A 217 -17.15 -9.84 10.80
N ASP A 218 -17.26 -10.70 9.80
CA ASP A 218 -16.93 -10.39 8.40
C ASP A 218 -17.99 -9.47 7.77
N LEU A 219 -17.60 -8.24 7.41
CA LEU A 219 -18.50 -7.21 6.93
C LEU A 219 -18.86 -7.41 5.44
N ASP A 220 -20.15 -7.31 5.11
CA ASP A 220 -20.63 -7.37 3.72
C ASP A 220 -20.50 -6.01 3.03
N GLN A 221 -19.38 -5.77 2.33
CA GLN A 221 -19.15 -4.54 1.57
C GLN A 221 -20.10 -4.40 0.36
N GLU A 222 -20.86 -5.43 0.00
CA GLU A 222 -21.93 -5.38 -0.99
C GLU A 222 -23.28 -4.98 -0.38
N ASN A 223 -23.36 -4.81 0.94
CA ASN A 223 -24.47 -4.16 1.61
C ASN A 223 -24.37 -2.64 1.47
N GLN A 224 -25.46 -1.97 1.03
CA GLN A 224 -25.44 -0.52 0.76
C GLN A 224 -25.07 0.34 1.98
N TYR A 225 -25.49 -0.07 3.17
CA TYR A 225 -25.14 0.66 4.41
C TYR A 225 -23.66 0.50 4.72
N VAL A 226 -23.15 -0.73 4.72
CA VAL A 226 -21.75 -1.06 5.01
C VAL A 226 -20.82 -0.37 4.01
N ASP A 227 -21.10 -0.46 2.70
CA ASP A 227 -20.38 0.25 1.65
C ASP A 227 -20.27 1.75 1.94
N THR A 228 -21.40 2.37 2.25
CA THR A 228 -21.46 3.82 2.51
C THR A 228 -20.71 4.19 3.78
N TYR A 229 -20.90 3.43 4.84
CA TYR A 229 -20.29 3.63 6.15
C TYR A 229 -18.77 3.53 6.10
N LEU A 230 -18.22 2.45 5.51
CA LEU A 230 -16.77 2.27 5.42
C LEU A 230 -16.09 3.32 4.54
N LYS A 231 -16.71 3.70 3.41
CA LYS A 231 -16.21 4.81 2.57
C LYS A 231 -16.26 6.16 3.29
N GLN A 232 -17.27 6.41 4.11
CA GLN A 232 -17.34 7.63 4.93
C GLN A 232 -16.26 7.62 6.02
N ALA A 233 -16.00 6.47 6.65
CA ALA A 233 -14.93 6.33 7.62
C ALA A 233 -13.55 6.62 7.00
N ALA A 234 -13.22 6.02 5.85
CA ALA A 234 -11.98 6.31 5.13
C ALA A 234 -11.86 7.79 4.76
N ALA A 235 -12.95 8.37 4.21
CA ALA A 235 -13.01 9.78 3.85
C ALA A 235 -12.87 10.71 5.06
N LYS A 236 -13.34 10.29 6.23
CA LYS A 236 -13.23 11.03 7.48
C LYS A 236 -11.78 11.11 7.93
N PHE A 237 -11.06 9.98 8.01
CA PHE A 237 -9.64 9.99 8.33
C PHE A 237 -8.83 10.81 7.31
N GLN A 238 -9.12 10.70 6.00
CA GLN A 238 -8.51 11.55 4.99
C GLN A 238 -8.78 13.04 5.24
N SER A 239 -10.00 13.43 5.65
CA SER A 239 -10.33 14.83 5.98
C SER A 239 -9.66 15.34 7.24
N HIS A 240 -9.24 14.45 8.14
CA HIS A 240 -8.45 14.73 9.33
C HIS A 240 -6.93 14.60 9.09
N GLY A 241 -6.50 14.56 7.84
CA GLY A 241 -5.09 14.66 7.45
C GLY A 241 -4.37 13.33 7.22
N ALA A 242 -5.07 12.21 7.10
CA ALA A 242 -4.44 10.98 6.63
C ALA A 242 -4.06 11.11 5.14
N ASP A 243 -2.79 10.88 4.81
CA ASP A 243 -2.24 10.93 3.44
C ASP A 243 -2.34 9.57 2.71
N GLY A 244 -2.64 8.52 3.46
CA GLY A 244 -2.85 7.19 2.91
C GLY A 244 -3.67 6.30 3.83
N THR A 245 -4.23 5.25 3.24
CA THR A 245 -5.02 4.22 3.93
C THR A 245 -4.42 2.85 3.65
N ARG A 246 -3.98 2.16 4.69
CA ARG A 246 -3.63 0.75 4.62
C ARG A 246 -4.89 -0.09 4.78
N LEU A 247 -5.20 -0.91 3.81
CA LEU A 247 -6.27 -1.89 3.85
C LEU A 247 -5.74 -3.18 4.45
N ASP A 248 -6.10 -3.42 5.70
CA ASP A 248 -5.87 -4.69 6.37
C ASP A 248 -6.64 -5.79 5.67
N ALA A 249 -6.08 -6.99 5.62
CA ALA A 249 -6.73 -8.17 5.05
C ALA A 249 -7.30 -7.93 3.63
N ALA A 250 -6.62 -7.14 2.77
CA ALA A 250 -7.10 -6.80 1.43
C ALA A 250 -7.43 -8.03 0.56
N LYS A 251 -6.73 -9.14 0.78
CA LYS A 251 -7.00 -10.44 0.15
C LYS A 251 -8.41 -10.96 0.48
N HIS A 252 -8.94 -10.61 1.66
CA HIS A 252 -10.17 -11.14 2.26
C HIS A 252 -11.41 -10.26 2.08
N MET A 253 -11.27 -9.04 1.57
CA MET A 253 -12.39 -8.17 1.22
C MET A 253 -12.79 -8.34 -0.23
N ASN A 254 -14.02 -7.92 -0.59
CA ASN A 254 -14.42 -7.84 -1.99
C ASN A 254 -13.45 -6.98 -2.81
N TRP A 255 -12.80 -7.57 -3.82
CA TRP A 255 -11.74 -6.91 -4.58
C TRP A 255 -12.24 -5.74 -5.41
N GLY A 256 -13.43 -5.87 -6.02
CA GLY A 256 -14.05 -4.78 -6.79
C GLY A 256 -14.43 -3.60 -5.91
N TRP A 257 -14.89 -3.86 -4.69
CA TRP A 257 -15.22 -2.81 -3.72
C TRP A 257 -13.98 -1.96 -3.34
N GLN A 258 -12.84 -2.60 -3.13
CA GLN A 258 -11.60 -1.88 -2.80
C GLN A 258 -11.16 -0.93 -3.92
N HIS A 259 -11.37 -1.29 -5.19
CA HIS A 259 -11.12 -0.38 -6.31
C HIS A 259 -12.07 0.81 -6.32
N VAL A 260 -13.36 0.61 -5.97
CA VAL A 260 -14.33 1.72 -5.81
C VAL A 260 -13.93 2.63 -4.65
N LEU A 261 -13.50 2.07 -3.51
CA LEU A 261 -12.99 2.81 -2.37
C LEU A 261 -11.75 3.64 -2.75
N ALA A 262 -10.73 3.01 -3.36
CA ALA A 262 -9.50 3.68 -3.78
C ALA A 262 -9.79 4.85 -4.74
N ASN A 263 -10.64 4.62 -5.76
CA ASN A 263 -11.08 5.68 -6.67
C ASN A 263 -11.75 6.84 -5.92
N SER A 264 -12.59 6.54 -4.92
CA SER A 264 -13.26 7.57 -4.12
C SER A 264 -12.29 8.46 -3.35
N LEU A 265 -11.20 7.86 -2.81
CA LEU A 265 -10.15 8.57 -2.08
C LEU A 265 -9.27 9.39 -3.03
N TYR A 266 -8.83 8.83 -4.15
CA TYR A 266 -8.06 9.53 -5.19
C TYR A 266 -8.79 10.73 -5.78
N ASN A 267 -10.12 10.68 -5.86
CA ASN A 267 -10.94 11.79 -6.35
C ASN A 267 -11.07 12.96 -5.36
N ARG A 268 -10.70 12.76 -4.09
CA ARG A 268 -10.76 13.80 -3.05
C ARG A 268 -9.45 14.57 -2.93
N ALA A 269 -8.33 13.87 -2.87
CA ALA A 269 -6.99 14.42 -2.76
C ALA A 269 -5.94 13.40 -3.21
N ASP A 270 -4.69 13.85 -3.33
CA ASP A 270 -3.57 12.92 -3.46
C ASP A 270 -3.51 12.02 -2.21
N HIS A 271 -3.53 10.73 -2.44
CA HIS A 271 -3.66 9.72 -1.39
C HIS A 271 -2.95 8.45 -1.82
N LEU A 272 -2.42 7.68 -0.87
CA LEU A 272 -1.85 6.37 -1.15
C LEU A 272 -2.76 5.29 -0.55
N VAL A 273 -3.23 4.36 -1.37
CA VAL A 273 -3.94 3.19 -0.88
C VAL A 273 -3.00 2.01 -0.88
N LEU A 274 -2.78 1.43 0.30
CA LEU A 274 -1.88 0.32 0.58
C LEU A 274 -2.73 -0.92 0.85
N GLY A 275 -2.39 -2.07 0.28
CA GLY A 275 -3.16 -3.30 0.49
C GLY A 275 -2.29 -4.41 1.05
N GLU A 276 -2.73 -5.00 2.14
CA GLU A 276 -2.13 -6.23 2.62
C GLU A 276 -2.69 -7.43 1.84
N TRP A 277 -1.82 -8.02 1.03
CA TRP A 277 -2.14 -9.26 0.32
C TRP A 277 -1.04 -10.28 0.59
N TRP A 278 -1.27 -11.14 1.57
CA TRP A 278 -0.28 -12.13 1.99
C TRP A 278 -0.01 -13.15 0.89
N LEU A 279 1.25 -13.27 0.50
CA LEU A 279 1.76 -14.22 -0.48
C LEU A 279 2.99 -14.96 0.08
N THR A 280 3.13 -16.22 -0.26
CA THR A 280 4.30 -17.02 0.12
C THR A 280 5.50 -16.81 -0.80
N GLY A 281 5.26 -16.39 -2.05
CA GLY A 281 6.27 -16.13 -3.08
C GLY A 281 5.63 -15.79 -4.43
N ILE A 282 6.42 -15.67 -5.47
CA ILE A 282 5.95 -15.44 -6.86
C ILE A 282 5.29 -16.67 -7.49
N ASP A 283 5.45 -17.82 -6.90
CA ASP A 283 4.82 -19.10 -7.24
C ASP A 283 3.55 -19.40 -6.41
N ASP A 284 3.16 -18.47 -5.52
CA ASP A 284 1.89 -18.57 -4.81
C ASP A 284 0.71 -18.62 -5.80
N PRO A 285 -0.26 -19.55 -5.61
CA PRO A 285 -1.42 -19.66 -6.50
C PRO A 285 -2.19 -18.35 -6.70
N MET A 286 -2.22 -17.47 -5.67
CA MET A 286 -2.91 -16.19 -5.69
C MET A 286 -2.05 -15.02 -6.20
N TYR A 287 -0.80 -15.25 -6.59
CA TYR A 287 0.12 -14.19 -7.04
C TYR A 287 -0.43 -13.42 -8.26
N LYS A 288 -0.97 -14.13 -9.25
CA LYS A 288 -1.53 -13.47 -10.45
C LYS A 288 -2.75 -12.61 -10.17
N ASP A 289 -3.57 -13.03 -9.19
CA ASP A 289 -4.73 -12.25 -8.76
C ASP A 289 -4.30 -10.99 -8.02
N ALA A 290 -3.27 -11.07 -7.16
CA ALA A 290 -2.66 -9.92 -6.51
C ALA A 290 -2.11 -8.89 -7.51
N VAL A 291 -1.36 -9.36 -8.53
CA VAL A 291 -0.84 -8.50 -9.62
C VAL A 291 -1.99 -7.82 -10.38
N LYS A 292 -3.02 -8.58 -10.75
CA LYS A 292 -4.19 -8.06 -11.46
C LYS A 292 -4.95 -7.03 -10.63
N PHE A 293 -5.14 -7.33 -9.34
CA PHE A 293 -5.78 -6.42 -8.37
C PHE A 293 -5.02 -5.09 -8.26
N ALA A 294 -3.72 -5.14 -8.03
CA ALA A 294 -2.88 -3.94 -7.92
C ALA A 294 -2.90 -3.10 -9.21
N ASN A 295 -2.63 -3.74 -10.34
CA ASN A 295 -2.54 -3.07 -11.64
C ASN A 295 -3.85 -2.41 -12.09
N LYS A 296 -5.02 -2.97 -11.73
CA LYS A 296 -6.33 -2.41 -12.09
C LYS A 296 -6.80 -1.30 -11.16
N GLY A 297 -6.56 -1.45 -9.85
CA GLY A 297 -7.05 -0.53 -8.84
C GLY A 297 -6.10 0.61 -8.50
N GLY A 298 -4.84 0.52 -8.92
CA GLY A 298 -3.79 1.44 -8.48
C GLY A 298 -3.58 1.35 -6.97
N ILE A 299 -3.68 0.14 -6.39
CA ILE A 299 -3.45 -0.12 -4.98
C ILE A 299 -2.06 -0.72 -4.82
N SER A 300 -1.22 -0.06 -4.01
CA SER A 300 0.13 -0.53 -3.71
C SER A 300 0.06 -1.73 -2.76
N LEU A 301 0.74 -2.84 -3.10
CA LEU A 301 0.72 -4.04 -2.26
C LEU A 301 2.00 -4.19 -1.43
N TYR A 302 1.86 -4.84 -0.28
CA TYR A 302 2.99 -5.32 0.49
C TYR A 302 3.73 -6.41 -0.27
N ASP A 303 5.02 -6.23 -0.43
CA ASP A 303 5.91 -7.13 -1.16
C ASP A 303 6.35 -8.31 -0.29
N PHE A 304 5.39 -9.17 0.06
CA PHE A 304 5.67 -10.40 0.80
C PHE A 304 6.63 -11.33 0.04
N PRO A 305 6.53 -11.49 -1.31
CA PRO A 305 7.50 -12.29 -2.04
C PRO A 305 8.94 -11.84 -1.84
N LEU A 306 9.22 -10.53 -1.94
CA LEU A 306 10.58 -10.00 -1.72
C LEU A 306 11.00 -10.10 -0.26
N ALA A 307 10.10 -9.80 0.68
CA ALA A 307 10.39 -9.94 2.12
C ALA A 307 10.79 -11.38 2.46
N ASN A 308 10.03 -12.37 1.99
CA ASN A 308 10.32 -13.77 2.19
C ASN A 308 11.63 -14.21 1.51
N ALA A 309 11.91 -13.71 0.29
CA ALA A 309 13.16 -13.98 -0.41
C ALA A 309 14.38 -13.40 0.35
N ILE A 310 14.29 -12.16 0.87
CA ILE A 310 15.34 -11.56 1.70
C ILE A 310 15.51 -12.38 2.98
N ARG A 311 14.45 -12.69 3.71
CA ARG A 311 14.51 -13.47 4.95
C ARG A 311 15.19 -14.82 4.73
N LYS A 312 14.84 -15.56 3.69
CA LYS A 312 15.47 -16.84 3.31
C LYS A 312 16.95 -16.66 2.91
N ALA A 313 17.22 -15.68 2.05
CA ALA A 313 18.57 -15.45 1.54
C ALA A 313 19.58 -15.09 2.65
N PHE A 314 19.16 -14.37 3.68
CA PHE A 314 20.05 -13.94 4.76
C PHE A 314 20.03 -14.87 5.97
N ALA A 315 18.91 -15.56 6.26
CA ALA A 315 18.76 -16.40 7.46
C ALA A 315 19.22 -17.86 7.24
N GLU A 316 18.91 -18.44 6.10
CA GLU A 316 18.97 -19.89 5.87
C GLU A 316 20.24 -20.34 5.10
N GLY A 317 21.35 -19.65 5.28
CA GLY A 317 22.60 -20.04 4.62
C GLY A 317 22.74 -19.53 3.19
N GLY A 318 22.02 -18.50 2.87
CA GLY A 318 22.26 -17.58 1.76
C GLY A 318 22.01 -18.12 0.36
N ASP A 319 20.97 -17.58 -0.30
CA ASP A 319 20.82 -17.71 -1.74
C ASP A 319 20.21 -16.41 -2.31
N LEU A 320 21.09 -15.47 -2.68
CA LEU A 320 20.68 -14.18 -3.24
C LEU A 320 19.95 -14.31 -4.59
N THR A 321 20.02 -15.48 -5.25
CA THR A 321 19.27 -15.72 -6.47
C THR A 321 17.76 -15.71 -6.24
N LEU A 322 17.30 -15.98 -5.01
CA LEU A 322 15.89 -15.86 -4.64
C LEU A 322 15.41 -14.40 -4.71
N VAL A 323 16.23 -13.47 -4.25
CA VAL A 323 15.94 -12.02 -4.31
C VAL A 323 15.88 -11.56 -5.76
N ASP A 324 16.85 -11.96 -6.57
CA ASP A 324 16.90 -11.63 -8.00
C ASP A 324 15.69 -12.17 -8.78
N GLN A 325 15.28 -13.40 -8.53
CA GLN A 325 14.13 -14.03 -9.17
C GLN A 325 12.84 -13.24 -8.90
N VAL A 326 12.59 -12.85 -7.65
CA VAL A 326 11.42 -12.05 -7.27
C VAL A 326 11.45 -10.69 -7.96
N VAL A 327 12.54 -9.94 -7.81
CA VAL A 327 12.67 -8.61 -8.41
C VAL A 327 12.50 -8.67 -9.94
N SER A 328 13.11 -9.65 -10.59
CA SER A 328 13.04 -9.82 -12.05
C SER A 328 11.64 -10.20 -12.54
N GLN A 329 10.88 -10.98 -11.77
CA GLN A 329 9.52 -11.36 -12.11
C GLN A 329 8.55 -10.19 -11.92
N GLU A 330 8.61 -9.52 -10.77
CA GLU A 330 7.70 -8.43 -10.45
C GLU A 330 7.92 -7.19 -11.33
N ASN A 331 9.14 -6.94 -11.76
CA ASN A 331 9.42 -5.90 -12.78
C ASN A 331 8.72 -6.13 -14.13
N LYS A 332 8.31 -7.37 -14.43
CA LYS A 332 7.56 -7.72 -15.65
C LYS A 332 6.05 -7.67 -15.43
N ASP A 333 5.61 -8.04 -14.22
CA ASP A 333 4.21 -8.30 -13.94
C ASP A 333 3.48 -7.04 -13.47
N PHE A 334 4.11 -6.21 -12.62
CA PHE A 334 3.53 -4.96 -12.17
C PHE A 334 3.74 -3.82 -13.17
N ILE A 335 2.75 -2.95 -13.34
CA ILE A 335 2.87 -1.73 -14.17
C ILE A 335 4.04 -0.88 -13.69
N ASP A 336 4.15 -0.72 -12.35
CA ASP A 336 5.29 -0.10 -11.70
C ASP A 336 5.64 -0.85 -10.41
N SER A 337 6.70 -1.63 -10.43
CA SER A 337 7.17 -2.37 -9.25
C SER A 337 7.75 -1.45 -8.16
N ASN A 338 8.00 -0.16 -8.43
CA ASN A 338 8.38 0.81 -7.41
C ASN A 338 7.21 1.23 -6.51
N GLU A 339 5.95 0.94 -6.91
CA GLU A 339 4.78 1.12 -6.04
C GLU A 339 4.66 0.04 -4.95
N LEU A 340 5.41 -1.07 -5.01
CA LEU A 340 5.37 -2.12 -4.01
C LEU A 340 6.01 -1.67 -2.69
N LEU A 341 5.39 -2.06 -1.58
CA LEU A 341 5.81 -1.73 -0.22
C LEU A 341 6.77 -2.79 0.30
N THR A 342 8.05 -2.47 0.38
CA THR A 342 9.09 -3.43 0.73
C THR A 342 9.44 -3.40 2.22
N PHE A 343 9.73 -4.54 2.81
CA PHE A 343 10.03 -4.69 4.23
C PHE A 343 10.87 -5.96 4.48
N ILE A 344 11.42 -6.12 5.68
CA ILE A 344 12.09 -7.34 6.12
C ILE A 344 11.40 -8.00 7.31
N ASP A 345 10.64 -7.24 8.07
CA ASP A 345 9.77 -7.66 9.17
C ASP A 345 8.62 -6.67 9.36
N ASN A 346 7.56 -7.10 10.06
CA ASN A 346 6.41 -6.30 10.44
C ASN A 346 5.80 -6.85 11.75
N HIS A 347 4.59 -6.42 12.08
CA HIS A 347 3.91 -6.79 13.33
C HIS A 347 3.17 -8.15 13.30
N ASP A 348 3.27 -8.91 12.19
CA ASP A 348 2.63 -10.23 12.01
C ASP A 348 3.67 -11.35 11.77
N MET A 349 4.92 -11.05 11.96
CA MET A 349 6.01 -12.03 11.83
C MET A 349 7.14 -11.76 12.81
N SER A 350 7.85 -12.81 13.18
CA SER A 350 9.04 -12.67 14.03
C SER A 350 10.01 -11.63 13.43
N ARG A 351 10.56 -10.77 14.28
CA ARG A 351 11.50 -9.73 13.86
C ARG A 351 12.74 -10.34 13.20
N PHE A 352 13.37 -9.60 12.31
CA PHE A 352 14.52 -10.09 11.56
C PHE A 352 15.65 -10.57 12.51
N PRO A 353 16.00 -9.91 13.64
CA PRO A 353 16.99 -10.41 14.59
C PRO A 353 16.59 -11.70 15.31
N ASN A 354 15.33 -12.14 15.29
CA ASN A 354 14.93 -13.45 15.81
C ASN A 354 15.45 -14.59 14.92
N ILE A 355 15.51 -14.37 13.61
CA ILE A 355 15.98 -15.37 12.63
C ILE A 355 17.46 -15.22 12.31
N VAL A 356 18.03 -14.01 12.43
CA VAL A 356 19.44 -13.71 12.16
C VAL A 356 20.04 -12.97 13.35
N LYS A 357 20.87 -13.67 14.15
CA LYS A 357 21.52 -13.07 15.32
C LYS A 357 22.77 -12.25 14.97
N ASP A 358 23.34 -12.44 13.80
CA ASP A 358 24.50 -11.67 13.34
C ASP A 358 24.08 -10.25 12.96
N LYS A 359 24.56 -9.27 13.72
CA LYS A 359 24.25 -7.85 13.50
C LYS A 359 24.68 -7.35 12.13
N LYS A 360 25.82 -7.83 11.61
CA LYS A 360 26.33 -7.43 10.32
C LYS A 360 25.43 -7.93 9.18
N VAL A 361 24.97 -9.16 9.29
CA VAL A 361 24.02 -9.75 8.33
C VAL A 361 22.68 -9.01 8.38
N THR A 362 22.18 -8.66 9.58
CA THR A 362 20.99 -7.80 9.72
C THR A 362 21.18 -6.44 9.05
N GLN A 363 22.35 -5.82 9.21
CA GLN A 363 22.67 -4.55 8.54
C GLN A 363 22.73 -4.69 7.02
N LEU A 364 23.20 -5.80 6.49
CA LEU A 364 23.19 -6.07 5.05
C LEU A 364 21.78 -6.26 4.52
N ALA A 365 20.89 -6.92 5.27
CA ALA A 365 19.47 -7.04 4.90
C ALA A 365 18.78 -5.68 4.86
N LEU A 366 19.00 -4.82 5.86
CA LEU A 366 18.51 -3.44 5.88
C LEU A 366 19.07 -2.61 4.71
N ALA A 367 20.34 -2.77 4.41
CA ALA A 367 20.96 -2.08 3.28
C ALA A 367 20.39 -2.58 1.93
N THR A 368 20.11 -3.88 1.81
CA THR A 368 19.43 -4.46 0.64
C THR A 368 18.03 -3.88 0.48
N LEU A 369 17.24 -3.82 1.56
CA LEU A 369 15.91 -3.21 1.57
C LEU A 369 15.96 -1.76 1.06
N LEU A 370 16.83 -0.93 1.64
CA LEU A 370 16.88 0.50 1.35
C LEU A 370 17.51 0.85 -0.01
N THR A 371 18.18 -0.08 -0.67
CA THR A 371 18.77 0.12 -2.01
C THR A 371 17.97 -0.54 -3.14
N SER A 372 17.09 -1.49 -2.80
CA SER A 372 16.19 -2.12 -3.75
C SER A 372 15.07 -1.19 -4.22
N ARG A 373 14.34 -1.62 -5.27
CA ARG A 373 13.13 -0.96 -5.75
C ARG A 373 12.01 -1.04 -4.70
N GLY A 374 10.95 -0.25 -4.87
CA GLY A 374 9.78 -0.22 -3.98
C GLY A 374 9.88 0.89 -2.94
N ILE A 375 8.84 1.03 -2.13
CA ILE A 375 8.72 2.00 -1.02
C ILE A 375 9.08 1.26 0.27
N PRO A 376 10.24 1.52 0.89
CA PRO A 376 10.67 0.75 2.06
C PRO A 376 9.91 1.12 3.32
N ILE A 377 9.57 0.09 4.09
CA ILE A 377 8.98 0.17 5.42
C ILE A 377 10.01 -0.29 6.45
N ILE A 378 10.20 0.51 7.48
CA ILE A 378 11.03 0.19 8.66
C ILE A 378 10.07 -0.01 9.83
N TYR A 379 10.03 -1.23 10.36
CA TYR A 379 9.22 -1.54 11.53
C TYR A 379 9.85 -0.92 12.79
N TYR A 380 9.06 -0.31 13.69
CA TYR A 380 9.56 0.40 14.87
C TYR A 380 10.53 -0.44 15.67
N GLY A 381 11.61 0.17 16.12
CA GLY A 381 12.65 -0.48 16.91
C GLY A 381 13.69 -1.28 16.11
N THR A 382 13.50 -1.52 14.81
CA THR A 382 14.50 -2.19 13.96
C THR A 382 15.80 -1.39 13.90
N GLU A 383 15.72 -0.06 13.95
CA GLU A 383 16.86 0.85 14.05
C GLU A 383 17.61 0.75 15.39
N GLN A 384 16.94 0.22 16.42
CA GLN A 384 17.54 -0.06 17.74
C GLN A 384 17.97 -1.53 17.88
N GLY A 385 17.70 -2.38 16.88
CA GLY A 385 17.92 -3.82 16.99
C GLY A 385 16.99 -4.50 17.99
N LEU A 386 15.78 -3.95 18.16
CA LEU A 386 14.78 -4.44 19.10
C LEU A 386 14.23 -5.80 18.67
N TYR A 387 14.21 -6.77 19.57
CA TYR A 387 13.58 -8.07 19.40
C TYR A 387 13.30 -8.73 20.76
N ASP A 388 12.49 -9.76 20.77
CA ASP A 388 12.26 -10.64 21.93
C ASP A 388 12.30 -12.10 21.45
N ASP A 389 13.04 -12.96 22.17
CA ASP A 389 13.23 -14.36 21.79
C ASP A 389 12.18 -15.30 22.40
N THR A 390 11.23 -14.79 23.17
CA THR A 390 10.17 -15.60 23.76
C THR A 390 9.40 -16.30 22.65
N LYS A 391 9.30 -17.61 22.71
CA LYS A 391 8.67 -18.46 21.69
C LYS A 391 9.12 -18.16 20.23
N GLY A 392 10.40 -17.81 20.07
CA GLY A 392 10.95 -17.49 18.74
C GLY A 392 10.57 -16.12 18.19
N GLY A 393 9.95 -15.26 19.02
CA GLY A 393 9.51 -13.93 18.61
C GLY A 393 8.24 -13.92 17.74
N GLU A 394 7.45 -14.99 17.79
CA GLU A 394 6.12 -15.01 17.16
C GLU A 394 5.13 -14.15 17.95
N ASP A 395 3.99 -13.77 17.31
CA ASP A 395 2.93 -12.99 17.96
C ASP A 395 2.55 -13.57 19.34
N PRO A 396 2.49 -12.75 20.39
CA PRO A 396 2.64 -11.28 20.47
C PRO A 396 4.08 -10.79 20.76
N TYR A 397 5.09 -11.65 20.74
CA TYR A 397 6.47 -11.33 21.12
C TYR A 397 7.26 -10.59 20.04
N ASP A 398 6.74 -10.48 18.82
CA ASP A 398 7.21 -9.60 17.75
C ASP A 398 6.87 -8.11 18.00
N ARG A 399 6.06 -7.82 19.05
CA ARG A 399 5.56 -6.49 19.44
C ARG A 399 6.07 -6.02 20.81
N PRO A 400 7.40 -6.10 21.12
CA PRO A 400 7.94 -5.59 22.38
C PRO A 400 7.78 -4.08 22.47
N MET A 401 7.62 -3.54 23.70
CA MET A 401 7.64 -2.08 23.91
C MET A 401 8.96 -1.48 23.46
N MET A 402 8.90 -0.34 22.76
CA MET A 402 10.08 0.44 22.40
C MET A 402 10.88 0.82 23.66
N GLN A 403 12.15 0.46 23.70
CA GLN A 403 12.99 0.58 24.89
C GLN A 403 13.93 1.78 24.82
N SER A 404 14.33 2.19 23.61
CA SER A 404 15.36 3.21 23.40
C SER A 404 15.04 4.03 22.14
N PHE A 405 15.49 5.29 22.16
CA PHE A 405 15.48 6.21 21.03
C PHE A 405 16.91 6.74 20.80
N ASP A 406 17.91 5.84 20.89
CA ASP A 406 19.32 6.18 20.77
C ASP A 406 19.71 6.41 19.29
N GLN A 407 19.97 7.67 18.94
CA GLN A 407 20.45 8.06 17.61
C GLN A 407 21.91 7.65 17.33
N SER A 408 22.63 7.17 18.36
CA SER A 408 23.99 6.67 18.20
C SER A 408 24.06 5.18 17.82
N ALA A 409 22.95 4.45 17.87
CA ALA A 409 22.87 3.04 17.53
C ALA A 409 23.37 2.77 16.09
N ASP A 410 24.06 1.66 15.88
CA ASP A 410 24.68 1.34 14.58
C ASP A 410 23.67 1.21 13.45
N ASN A 411 22.54 0.53 13.71
CA ASN A 411 21.47 0.42 12.71
C ASN A 411 20.81 1.76 12.43
N TYR A 412 20.63 2.62 13.46
CA TYR A 412 20.09 3.96 13.29
C TYR A 412 20.95 4.78 12.31
N LYS A 413 22.28 4.82 12.54
CA LYS A 413 23.23 5.53 11.67
C LYS A 413 23.26 4.96 10.25
N LEU A 414 23.20 3.63 10.12
CA LEU A 414 23.16 2.98 8.81
C LEU A 414 21.89 3.39 8.03
N ILE A 415 20.72 3.27 8.66
CA ILE A 415 19.44 3.65 8.08
C ILE A 415 19.46 5.14 7.70
N GLN A 416 19.86 6.02 8.60
CA GLN A 416 19.97 7.47 8.35
C GLN A 416 20.84 7.78 7.12
N LYS A 417 21.96 7.10 6.95
CA LYS A 417 22.84 7.28 5.80
C LYS A 417 22.19 6.78 4.50
N LEU A 418 21.57 5.61 4.51
CA LEU A 418 20.93 5.02 3.34
C LEU A 418 19.68 5.79 2.91
N THR A 419 18.89 6.26 3.86
CA THR A 419 17.70 7.08 3.60
C THR A 419 18.09 8.41 2.98
N ALA A 420 19.17 9.06 3.47
CA ALA A 420 19.71 10.27 2.87
C ALA A 420 20.19 10.06 1.43
N LEU A 421 20.88 8.94 1.14
CA LEU A 421 21.27 8.58 -0.23
C LEU A 421 20.06 8.37 -1.13
N ARG A 422 19.03 7.65 -0.65
CA ARG A 422 17.81 7.38 -1.39
C ARG A 422 17.01 8.65 -1.70
N GLN A 423 16.89 9.56 -0.76
CA GLN A 423 16.16 10.83 -0.95
C GLN A 423 16.85 11.78 -1.93
N THR A 424 18.19 11.76 -1.96
CA THR A 424 18.98 12.65 -2.82
C THR A 424 19.30 12.07 -4.20
N ASN A 425 19.09 10.76 -4.40
CA ASN A 425 19.38 10.09 -5.67
C ASN A 425 18.14 9.42 -6.26
N LEU A 426 17.65 9.96 -7.39
CA LEU A 426 16.43 9.49 -8.04
C LEU A 426 16.54 8.02 -8.51
N ALA A 427 17.75 7.56 -8.86
CA ALA A 427 17.95 6.17 -9.25
C ALA A 427 17.63 5.22 -8.08
N LEU A 428 18.01 5.56 -6.84
CA LEU A 428 17.72 4.73 -5.67
C LEU A 428 16.25 4.79 -5.27
N SER A 429 15.57 5.94 -5.40
CA SER A 429 14.16 6.05 -5.02
C SER A 429 13.22 5.47 -6.09
N SER A 430 13.31 5.93 -7.33
CA SER A 430 12.31 5.67 -8.38
C SER A 430 12.90 4.97 -9.61
N GLY A 431 14.22 4.67 -9.62
CA GLY A 431 14.88 4.04 -10.76
C GLY A 431 14.43 2.60 -11.00
N LYS A 432 14.41 2.16 -12.24
CA LYS A 432 14.19 0.75 -12.58
C LYS A 432 15.38 -0.09 -12.12
N GLN A 433 15.11 -1.25 -11.52
CA GLN A 433 16.15 -2.19 -11.09
C GLN A 433 16.45 -3.23 -12.17
N ARG A 434 17.72 -3.43 -12.45
CA ARG A 434 18.20 -4.44 -13.42
C ARG A 434 19.39 -5.20 -12.84
N THR A 435 19.36 -6.51 -12.90
CA THR A 435 20.46 -7.36 -12.48
C THR A 435 21.62 -7.25 -13.47
N LEU A 436 22.81 -7.05 -12.94
CA LEU A 436 24.07 -7.10 -13.69
C LEU A 436 24.74 -8.46 -13.49
N PHE A 437 24.77 -8.95 -12.27
CA PHE A 437 25.29 -10.27 -11.92
C PHE A 437 24.58 -10.81 -10.70
N CYS A 438 24.29 -12.12 -10.70
CA CYS A 438 23.72 -12.79 -9.52
C CYS A 438 24.28 -14.19 -9.37
N SER A 439 24.66 -14.54 -8.15
CA SER A 439 24.99 -15.88 -7.70
C SER A 439 24.44 -16.08 -6.29
N LYS A 440 24.62 -17.27 -5.73
CA LYS A 440 24.14 -17.59 -4.38
C LYS A 440 24.57 -16.56 -3.31
N ASP A 441 25.78 -16.01 -3.40
CA ASP A 441 26.40 -15.18 -2.37
C ASP A 441 26.91 -13.81 -2.85
N LEU A 442 26.61 -13.45 -4.11
CA LEU A 442 26.96 -12.16 -4.70
C LEU A 442 25.83 -11.69 -5.62
N TYR A 443 25.27 -10.50 -5.33
CA TYR A 443 24.23 -9.87 -6.13
C TYR A 443 24.65 -8.45 -6.50
N VAL A 444 24.73 -8.17 -7.80
CA VAL A 444 25.05 -6.86 -8.35
C VAL A 444 23.91 -6.40 -9.23
N PHE A 445 23.38 -5.23 -8.93
CA PHE A 445 22.27 -4.67 -9.68
C PHE A 445 22.44 -3.19 -9.93
N GLU A 446 21.84 -2.74 -11.00
CA GLU A 446 21.71 -1.34 -11.40
C GLU A 446 20.34 -0.81 -11.01
N ARG A 447 20.28 0.41 -10.46
CA ARG A 447 19.08 1.25 -10.39
C ARG A 447 19.31 2.41 -11.37
N ARG A 448 18.33 2.67 -12.27
CA ARG A 448 18.49 3.69 -13.30
C ARG A 448 17.24 4.57 -13.42
N ALA A 449 17.44 5.88 -13.32
CA ALA A 449 16.43 6.93 -13.54
C ALA A 449 16.95 7.92 -14.58
N GLY A 450 16.68 7.66 -15.85
CA GLY A 450 17.25 8.46 -16.95
C GLY A 450 18.77 8.38 -16.97
N ALA A 451 19.42 9.50 -16.73
CA ALA A 451 20.89 9.60 -16.68
C ALA A 451 21.47 9.35 -15.27
N ASP A 452 20.63 9.34 -14.23
CA ASP A 452 21.08 9.01 -12.87
C ASP A 452 21.15 7.48 -12.72
N VAL A 453 22.26 7.00 -12.20
CA VAL A 453 22.51 5.56 -12.03
C VAL A 453 23.10 5.30 -10.65
N ALA A 454 22.61 4.23 -10.01
CA ALA A 454 23.24 3.61 -8.87
C ALA A 454 23.58 2.16 -9.20
N VAL A 455 24.78 1.72 -8.94
CA VAL A 455 25.16 0.31 -8.96
C VAL A 455 25.37 -0.13 -7.51
N VAL A 456 24.72 -1.21 -7.14
CA VAL A 456 24.79 -1.81 -5.82
C VAL A 456 25.39 -3.20 -5.96
N ALA A 457 26.43 -3.49 -5.19
CA ALA A 457 27.03 -4.82 -5.09
C ALA A 457 26.94 -5.33 -3.66
N LEU A 458 26.21 -6.39 -3.48
CA LEU A 458 25.99 -7.08 -2.20
C LEU A 458 26.77 -8.40 -2.19
N SER A 459 27.65 -8.59 -1.22
CA SER A 459 28.39 -9.83 -1.00
C SER A 459 28.07 -10.44 0.37
N LEU A 460 27.57 -11.66 0.39
CA LEU A 460 27.45 -12.50 1.60
C LEU A 460 28.66 -13.41 1.80
N LYS A 461 29.65 -13.37 0.90
CA LYS A 461 30.86 -14.21 0.99
C LYS A 461 31.61 -13.96 2.29
N PRO A 462 32.07 -15.02 2.96
CA PRO A 462 32.92 -14.89 4.16
C PRO A 462 34.35 -14.44 3.82
N LYS A 463 34.70 -14.39 2.54
CA LYS A 463 35.98 -13.94 2.02
C LYS A 463 35.76 -12.85 0.97
N GLU A 464 36.85 -12.13 0.67
CA GLU A 464 36.86 -11.14 -0.41
C GLU A 464 36.31 -11.71 -1.72
N ALA A 465 35.44 -10.94 -2.39
CA ALA A 465 34.90 -11.26 -3.71
C ALA A 465 35.49 -10.32 -4.77
N LEU A 466 35.78 -10.86 -5.95
CA LEU A 466 36.22 -10.07 -7.10
C LEU A 466 35.06 -9.90 -8.08
N LEU A 467 34.84 -8.67 -8.54
CA LEU A 467 33.82 -8.29 -9.51
C LEU A 467 34.49 -7.66 -10.73
N ASP A 468 34.00 -7.93 -11.94
CA ASP A 468 34.48 -7.27 -13.16
C ASP A 468 34.12 -5.78 -13.13
N ALA A 469 35.17 -4.95 -13.12
CA ALA A 469 35.02 -3.49 -13.10
C ALA A 469 34.39 -2.95 -14.39
N ALA A 470 34.54 -3.63 -15.53
CA ALA A 470 34.04 -3.18 -16.81
C ALA A 470 32.49 -3.17 -16.87
N GLU A 471 31.82 -4.15 -16.26
CA GLU A 471 30.35 -4.18 -16.19
C GLU A 471 29.82 -3.02 -15.36
N VAL A 472 30.43 -2.76 -14.19
CA VAL A 472 30.06 -1.64 -13.33
C VAL A 472 30.30 -0.30 -14.03
N ALA A 473 31.49 -0.13 -14.64
CA ALA A 473 31.83 1.08 -15.36
C ALA A 473 30.89 1.34 -16.56
N THR A 474 30.60 0.30 -17.36
CA THR A 474 29.67 0.38 -18.49
C THR A 474 28.27 0.78 -18.00
N SER A 475 27.77 0.20 -16.91
CA SER A 475 26.46 0.52 -16.35
C SER A 475 26.42 1.97 -15.84
N LEU A 476 27.48 2.46 -15.22
CA LEU A 476 27.59 3.84 -14.77
C LEU A 476 27.81 4.84 -15.94
N GLY A 477 28.03 4.37 -17.17
CA GLY A 477 28.33 5.22 -18.35
C GLY A 477 29.64 5.96 -18.22
N LEU A 478 30.63 5.39 -17.54
CA LEU A 478 31.97 5.93 -17.38
C LEU A 478 32.74 5.70 -18.70
N VAL A 479 33.14 6.76 -19.38
CA VAL A 479 33.90 6.74 -20.64
C VAL A 479 35.31 7.00 -20.21
N ASP A 480 36.06 7.05 -19.56
CA ASP A 480 37.43 7.27 -19.09
C ASP A 480 37.54 7.33 -17.56
N ASN A 481 38.04 6.30 -16.97
CA ASN A 481 38.68 6.19 -15.64
C ASN A 481 38.25 7.20 -14.52
N GLU A 482 37.07 7.81 -14.62
CA GLU A 482 36.53 8.65 -13.57
C GLU A 482 36.12 7.80 -12.38
N VAL A 483 37.01 7.73 -11.44
CA VAL A 483 36.81 7.06 -10.16
C VAL A 483 35.73 7.72 -9.33
N ARG A 484 34.78 6.95 -8.91
CA ARG A 484 33.78 7.41 -7.91
C ARG A 484 33.92 6.58 -6.66
N GLN A 485 34.05 7.27 -5.53
CA GLN A 485 34.08 6.62 -4.24
C GLN A 485 32.76 5.90 -3.94
N ASP A 486 32.84 4.79 -3.21
CA ASP A 486 31.68 4.13 -2.65
C ASP A 486 30.90 5.13 -1.77
N ALA A 487 29.64 5.37 -2.10
CA ALA A 487 28.77 6.30 -1.39
C ALA A 487 28.49 5.85 0.06
N LEU A 488 28.63 4.56 0.34
CA LEU A 488 28.43 3.99 1.69
C LEU A 488 29.71 3.95 2.53
N ALA A 489 30.84 4.57 2.08
CA ALA A 489 32.14 4.51 2.73
C ALA A 489 32.07 4.32 4.27
N GLY A 490 32.66 3.23 4.80
CA GLY A 490 32.61 2.83 6.20
C GLY A 490 32.42 1.33 6.42
N ALA A 491 31.67 0.92 7.42
CA ALA A 491 31.59 -0.47 7.92
C ALA A 491 31.13 -1.54 6.91
N LEU A 492 30.40 -1.15 5.86
CA LEU A 492 29.88 -2.07 4.82
C LEU A 492 30.52 -1.89 3.45
N SER A 493 31.38 -0.89 3.26
CA SER A 493 31.83 -0.47 1.95
C SER A 493 32.86 -1.36 1.26
N GLY A 494 32.82 -1.37 -0.08
CA GLY A 494 33.85 -1.91 -0.96
C GLY A 494 34.90 -0.90 -1.35
N ILE A 495 35.81 -1.30 -2.25
CA ILE A 495 36.95 -0.50 -2.71
C ILE A 495 36.51 0.37 -3.92
N ALA A 496 37.08 1.58 -4.00
CA ALA A 496 36.88 2.50 -5.12
C ALA A 496 37.36 1.92 -6.46
N LEU A 497 36.64 2.29 -7.53
CA LEU A 497 37.01 2.03 -8.92
C LEU A 497 38.17 2.95 -9.34
N GLU A 498 39.39 2.51 -9.24
CA GLU A 498 40.56 3.20 -9.85
C GLU A 498 41.27 2.32 -10.87
N GLY A 499 40.94 2.47 -12.15
CA GLY A 499 41.72 1.88 -13.26
C GLY A 499 41.87 0.35 -13.19
N ALA A 500 41.22 -0.30 -12.24
CA ALA A 500 41.33 -1.73 -11.99
C ALA A 500 40.40 -2.51 -12.93
N LYS A 501 40.90 -3.61 -13.46
CA LYS A 501 40.06 -4.56 -14.22
C LYS A 501 39.08 -5.32 -13.32
N GLN A 502 39.31 -5.35 -12.01
CA GLN A 502 38.52 -6.05 -11.03
C GLN A 502 38.32 -5.16 -9.79
N LEU A 503 37.11 -5.23 -9.22
CA LEU A 503 36.77 -4.63 -7.94
C LEU A 503 36.87 -5.69 -6.85
N SER A 504 37.51 -5.36 -5.75
CA SER A 504 37.50 -6.18 -4.57
C SER A 504 36.39 -5.75 -3.63
N LEU A 505 35.47 -6.67 -3.32
CA LEU A 505 34.41 -6.48 -2.35
C LEU A 505 34.83 -7.15 -1.03
N PRO A 506 34.88 -6.43 0.09
CA PRO A 506 35.16 -7.01 1.39
C PRO A 506 34.21 -8.15 1.76
N PRO A 507 34.58 -9.03 2.70
CA PRO A 507 33.69 -10.05 3.20
C PRO A 507 32.41 -9.43 3.81
N GLN A 508 31.26 -9.99 3.47
CA GLN A 508 29.95 -9.54 3.98
C GLN A 508 29.80 -8.01 3.87
N SER A 509 29.71 -7.51 2.66
CA SER A 509 29.71 -6.07 2.38
C SER A 509 28.64 -5.67 1.38
N LEU A 510 28.30 -4.38 1.38
CA LEU A 510 27.46 -3.76 0.36
C LEU A 510 28.16 -2.47 -0.08
N SER A 511 28.36 -2.32 -1.38
CA SER A 511 28.96 -1.14 -2.04
C SER A 511 27.95 -0.45 -2.92
N ILE A 512 27.96 0.87 -2.94
CA ILE A 512 27.07 1.70 -3.77
C ILE A 512 27.91 2.71 -4.55
N TRP A 513 27.85 2.63 -5.87
CA TRP A 513 28.44 3.62 -6.76
C TRP A 513 27.34 4.44 -7.43
N LEU A 514 27.46 5.76 -7.36
CA LEU A 514 26.45 6.69 -7.84
C LEU A 514 26.99 7.53 -8.98
N THR A 515 26.14 7.76 -10.00
CA THR A 515 26.35 8.87 -10.93
C THR A 515 25.27 9.91 -10.70
N ASN A 516 25.65 11.18 -10.61
CA ASN A 516 24.73 12.30 -10.70
C ASN A 516 25.07 13.00 -12.02
N SER A 517 24.34 12.65 -13.07
CA SER A 517 24.59 13.24 -14.38
C SER A 517 23.93 14.61 -14.50
N ASN A 518 24.69 15.60 -14.94
CA ASN A 518 24.14 16.89 -15.41
C ASN A 518 23.47 16.76 -16.80
N LYS A 519 23.48 15.58 -17.43
CA LYS A 519 22.78 15.32 -18.68
C LYS A 519 21.29 15.16 -18.40
N SER A 520 20.49 16.02 -18.99
CA SER A 520 19.04 15.97 -18.94
C SER A 520 18.55 14.89 -19.90
N SER A 521 18.03 13.78 -19.35
CA SER A 521 17.30 12.76 -20.11
C SER A 521 15.96 12.58 -19.44
N ALA A 522 14.87 12.71 -20.19
CA ALA A 522 13.52 12.55 -19.66
C ALA A 522 13.35 11.18 -18.99
N PHE A 523 12.82 11.20 -17.79
CA PHE A 523 12.48 10.01 -17.01
C PHE A 523 11.19 10.24 -16.23
N ILE A 524 10.24 9.31 -16.31
CA ILE A 524 9.01 9.31 -15.49
C ILE A 524 9.30 8.49 -14.23
N ALA A 525 9.24 9.15 -13.09
CA ALA A 525 9.46 8.55 -11.77
C ALA A 525 8.16 7.94 -11.22
N ALA A 526 7.05 8.68 -11.27
CA ALA A 526 5.74 8.25 -10.79
C ALA A 526 4.61 8.96 -11.54
N ILE A 527 3.42 8.36 -11.54
CA ILE A 527 2.18 8.97 -12.04
C ILE A 527 1.13 8.93 -10.93
N ARG A 528 0.54 10.07 -10.61
CA ARG A 528 -0.42 10.18 -9.50
C ARG A 528 -1.74 10.82 -9.94
N PRO A 529 -2.88 10.24 -9.55
CA PRO A 529 -3.02 8.91 -8.92
C PRO A 529 -2.65 7.77 -9.88
N PRO A 530 -2.28 6.57 -9.37
CA PRO A 530 -1.88 5.44 -10.23
C PRO A 530 -3.04 4.87 -11.06
N ALA A 531 -4.29 5.02 -10.58
CA ALA A 531 -5.51 4.81 -11.34
C ALA A 531 -6.22 6.17 -11.48
N ALA A 532 -6.02 6.82 -12.62
CA ALA A 532 -6.50 8.18 -12.87
C ALA A 532 -7.98 8.18 -13.26
N THR A 533 -8.77 9.03 -12.63
CA THR A 533 -10.19 9.22 -13.01
C THR A 533 -10.33 10.11 -14.24
N ALA A 534 -11.13 9.70 -15.22
CA ALA A 534 -11.41 10.47 -16.41
C ALA A 534 -11.87 11.91 -16.07
N GLY A 535 -11.28 12.90 -16.73
CA GLY A 535 -11.53 14.33 -16.51
C GLY A 535 -10.86 14.93 -15.27
N LYS A 536 -10.18 14.15 -14.42
CA LYS A 536 -9.47 14.64 -13.24
C LYS A 536 -7.99 14.89 -13.51
N ALA A 537 -7.38 15.69 -12.64
CA ALA A 537 -5.96 16.02 -12.74
C ALA A 537 -5.09 14.79 -12.48
N VAL A 538 -4.05 14.66 -13.31
CA VAL A 538 -2.99 13.67 -13.20
C VAL A 538 -1.66 14.40 -13.13
N THR A 539 -0.81 13.98 -12.21
CA THR A 539 0.56 14.50 -12.07
C THR A 539 1.56 13.44 -12.48
N VAL A 540 2.45 13.80 -13.39
CA VAL A 540 3.63 13.00 -13.76
C VAL A 540 4.83 13.59 -13.05
N TYR A 541 5.48 12.80 -12.20
CA TYR A 541 6.74 13.15 -11.55
C TYR A 541 7.90 12.54 -12.32
N GLY A 542 9.03 13.21 -12.29
CA GLY A 542 10.22 12.71 -12.98
C GLY A 542 11.40 13.64 -12.93
N LYS A 543 12.17 13.63 -14.02
CA LYS A 543 13.34 14.49 -14.21
C LYS A 543 13.62 14.65 -15.69
N GLY A 544 14.20 15.79 -16.06
CA GLY A 544 14.67 16.04 -17.42
C GLY A 544 13.56 16.32 -18.44
N PHE A 545 12.39 16.75 -17.97
CA PHE A 545 11.29 17.17 -18.84
C PHE A 545 11.56 18.55 -19.47
N GLY A 546 12.50 19.35 -18.89
CA GLY A 546 12.75 20.72 -19.29
C GLY A 546 11.59 21.66 -18.95
N THR A 547 11.57 22.82 -19.60
CA THR A 547 10.53 23.83 -19.38
C THR A 547 9.35 23.72 -20.36
N SER A 548 9.42 22.80 -21.34
CA SER A 548 8.39 22.55 -22.35
C SER A 548 8.63 21.22 -23.06
N GLY A 549 7.60 20.70 -23.71
CA GLY A 549 7.69 19.46 -24.47
C GLY A 549 6.34 19.05 -25.04
N LYS A 550 6.20 17.75 -25.33
CA LYS A 550 4.95 17.12 -25.77
C LYS A 550 4.59 16.01 -24.82
N LEU A 551 3.34 15.98 -24.43
CA LEU A 551 2.73 14.86 -23.68
C LEU A 551 1.71 14.16 -24.58
N SER A 552 1.76 12.83 -24.65
CA SER A 552 0.76 12.05 -25.38
C SER A 552 0.32 10.83 -24.57
N LEU A 553 -0.93 10.41 -24.76
CA LEU A 553 -1.51 9.20 -24.16
C LEU A 553 -2.12 8.34 -25.28
N ALA A 554 -1.68 7.09 -25.38
CA ALA A 554 -2.03 6.19 -26.49
C ALA A 554 -1.82 6.83 -27.88
N GLY A 555 -0.74 7.63 -28.03
CA GLY A 555 -0.38 8.32 -29.28
C GLY A 555 -1.12 9.63 -29.54
N GLU A 556 -2.12 10.01 -28.74
CA GLU A 556 -2.83 11.30 -28.88
C GLU A 556 -2.20 12.37 -27.99
N ALA A 557 -2.00 13.56 -28.56
CA ALA A 557 -1.43 14.68 -27.83
C ALA A 557 -2.39 15.17 -26.73
N LEU A 558 -1.84 15.48 -25.57
CA LEU A 558 -2.55 16.02 -24.41
C LEU A 558 -2.17 17.47 -24.17
N THR A 559 -3.15 18.26 -23.72
CA THR A 559 -2.91 19.60 -23.19
C THR A 559 -2.52 19.50 -21.72
N THR A 560 -1.41 20.15 -21.36
CA THR A 560 -0.92 20.21 -19.98
C THR A 560 -1.37 21.50 -19.29
N SER A 561 -1.72 21.44 -18.01
CA SER A 561 -2.04 22.60 -17.18
C SER A 561 -0.78 23.23 -16.56
N SER A 562 0.26 22.43 -16.35
CA SER A 562 1.59 22.90 -15.96
C SER A 562 2.68 21.99 -16.49
N TRP A 563 3.89 22.57 -16.71
CA TRP A 563 5.07 21.84 -17.15
C TRP A 563 6.31 22.40 -16.46
N ALA A 564 7.03 21.56 -15.76
CA ALA A 564 8.33 21.84 -15.13
C ALA A 564 9.30 20.68 -15.42
N ASP A 565 10.58 20.85 -15.09
CA ASP A 565 11.63 19.84 -15.36
C ASP A 565 11.39 18.50 -14.62
N ASP A 566 10.71 18.57 -13.49
CA ASP A 566 10.43 17.43 -12.60
C ASP A 566 8.94 17.08 -12.47
N LYS A 567 8.05 17.88 -13.09
CA LYS A 567 6.60 17.75 -12.87
C LYS A 567 5.78 18.23 -14.06
N ILE A 568 4.85 17.39 -14.53
CA ILE A 568 3.86 17.73 -15.54
C ILE A 568 2.46 17.45 -14.97
N VAL A 569 1.52 18.37 -15.18
CA VAL A 569 0.10 18.18 -14.77
C VAL A 569 -0.80 18.28 -15.99
N PHE A 570 -1.74 17.34 -16.12
CA PHE A 570 -2.75 17.31 -17.18
C PHE A 570 -4.06 16.71 -16.65
N ASN A 571 -5.15 16.79 -17.41
CA ASN A 571 -6.38 16.08 -17.08
C ASN A 571 -6.47 14.78 -17.89
N ALA A 572 -6.82 13.67 -17.22
CA ALA A 572 -7.08 12.41 -17.90
C ALA A 572 -8.21 12.57 -18.95
N PRO A 573 -8.10 11.98 -20.14
CA PRO A 573 -9.12 12.12 -21.19
C PRO A 573 -10.44 11.50 -20.76
N LEU A 574 -11.56 12.07 -21.23
CA LEU A 574 -12.91 11.63 -20.87
C LEU A 574 -13.37 10.34 -21.56
N LEU A 575 -12.82 10.05 -22.75
CA LEU A 575 -13.34 8.99 -23.62
C LEU A 575 -12.36 7.82 -23.85
N LYS A 576 -11.24 7.81 -23.13
CA LYS A 576 -10.26 6.73 -23.21
C LYS A 576 -10.05 6.14 -21.83
N HIS A 577 -10.37 4.88 -21.69
CA HIS A 577 -10.28 4.14 -20.43
C HIS A 577 -9.39 2.91 -20.59
N GLY A 578 -8.96 2.33 -19.48
CA GLY A 578 -8.09 1.16 -19.41
C GLY A 578 -6.62 1.51 -19.28
N ARG A 579 -5.76 0.56 -19.57
CA ARG A 579 -4.30 0.66 -19.49
C ARG A 579 -3.74 1.31 -20.75
N LEU A 580 -3.15 2.47 -20.64
CA LEU A 580 -2.74 3.33 -21.75
C LEU A 580 -1.27 3.72 -21.61
N VAL A 581 -0.54 3.79 -22.74
CA VAL A 581 0.86 4.25 -22.74
C VAL A 581 0.91 5.77 -22.73
N LEU A 582 1.54 6.33 -21.68
CA LEU A 582 1.88 7.74 -21.56
C LEU A 582 3.30 7.97 -22.06
N GLU A 583 3.50 8.96 -22.96
CA GLU A 583 4.82 9.35 -23.46
C GLU A 583 5.05 10.84 -23.22
N VAL A 584 6.20 11.14 -22.61
CA VAL A 584 6.75 12.50 -22.49
C VAL A 584 7.90 12.63 -23.51
N GLU A 585 7.85 13.65 -24.36
CA GLU A 585 8.94 14.08 -25.24
C GLU A 585 9.38 15.48 -24.81
N ALA A 586 10.55 15.58 -24.18
CA ALA A 586 11.12 16.85 -23.73
C ALA A 586 11.62 17.70 -24.93
N ALA A 587 11.85 19.01 -24.73
CA ALA A 587 12.32 19.92 -25.78
C ALA A 587 13.65 19.50 -26.40
N ASN A 588 14.51 18.79 -25.68
CA ASN A 588 15.76 18.21 -26.17
C ASN A 588 15.57 16.88 -26.94
N SER A 589 14.33 16.53 -27.28
CA SER A 589 13.91 15.29 -27.96
C SER A 589 14.16 13.99 -27.17
N SER A 590 14.56 14.07 -25.90
CA SER A 590 14.60 12.88 -25.05
C SER A 590 13.18 12.43 -24.72
N LYS A 591 12.97 11.11 -24.65
CA LYS A 591 11.65 10.50 -24.44
C LYS A 591 11.62 9.61 -23.22
N ALA A 592 10.49 9.65 -22.50
CA ALA A 592 10.17 8.72 -21.41
C ALA A 592 8.77 8.15 -21.63
N LYS A 593 8.60 6.88 -21.27
CA LYS A 593 7.30 6.18 -21.36
C LYS A 593 6.98 5.48 -20.05
N SER A 594 5.71 5.49 -19.71
CA SER A 594 5.12 4.70 -18.63
C SER A 594 3.70 4.32 -19.01
N GLU A 595 3.08 3.49 -18.21
CA GLU A 595 1.68 3.14 -18.38
C GLU A 595 0.83 3.87 -17.34
N LEU A 596 -0.38 4.25 -17.73
CA LEU A 596 -1.37 4.89 -16.90
C LEU A 596 -2.68 4.12 -17.03
N VAL A 597 -3.30 3.78 -15.91
CA VAL A 597 -4.66 3.26 -15.88
C VAL A 597 -5.62 4.45 -15.79
N VAL A 598 -6.54 4.56 -16.75
CA VAL A 598 -7.61 5.56 -16.73
C VAL A 598 -8.93 4.86 -16.48
N VAL A 599 -9.62 5.26 -15.40
CA VAL A 599 -10.92 4.74 -15.00
C VAL A 599 -12.02 5.79 -15.21
N GLU A 600 -13.26 5.34 -15.26
CA GLU A 600 -14.43 6.18 -15.44
C GLU A 600 -14.66 7.13 -14.25
N ASN A 601 -15.44 8.19 -14.46
CA ASN A 601 -15.51 9.33 -13.53
C ASN A 601 -16.11 8.97 -12.15
N LYS A 602 -17.16 8.18 -12.11
CA LYS A 602 -17.81 7.77 -10.85
C LYS A 602 -18.05 6.27 -10.88
N LEU A 603 -17.39 5.55 -10.00
CA LEU A 603 -17.53 4.11 -9.90
C LEU A 603 -18.57 3.73 -8.83
N VAL A 604 -19.33 2.68 -9.13
CA VAL A 604 -20.22 1.97 -8.21
C VAL A 604 -19.94 0.49 -8.31
N LEU A 605 -20.15 -0.25 -7.23
CA LEU A 605 -20.00 -1.69 -7.24
C LEU A 605 -21.24 -2.35 -7.86
N VAL A 606 -21.02 -3.24 -8.84
CA VAL A 606 -22.07 -4.05 -9.45
C VAL A 606 -21.65 -5.51 -9.42
N ARG A 607 -22.47 -6.34 -8.75
CA ARG A 607 -22.33 -7.79 -8.80
C ARG A 607 -23.09 -8.35 -9.99
N PHE A 608 -22.35 -8.89 -10.95
CA PHE A 608 -22.93 -9.66 -12.06
C PHE A 608 -23.16 -11.11 -11.62
N VAL A 609 -24.31 -11.67 -11.97
CA VAL A 609 -24.68 -13.06 -11.64
C VAL A 609 -25.13 -13.75 -12.92
N VAL A 610 -24.58 -14.97 -13.18
CA VAL A 610 -24.95 -15.82 -14.31
C VAL A 610 -25.43 -17.16 -13.76
N PRO A 611 -26.77 -17.38 -13.67
CA PRO A 611 -27.34 -18.52 -12.93
C PRO A 611 -27.18 -19.87 -13.64
N ASP A 612 -27.41 -19.96 -14.94
CA ASP A 612 -27.70 -21.24 -15.63
C ASP A 612 -26.57 -21.73 -16.55
N LEU A 613 -25.36 -21.16 -16.45
CA LEU A 613 -24.25 -21.53 -17.32
C LEU A 613 -23.49 -22.75 -16.77
N LYS A 614 -23.34 -23.78 -17.59
CA LYS A 614 -22.50 -24.94 -17.28
C LYS A 614 -21.18 -24.85 -18.02
N LEU A 615 -20.09 -24.91 -17.27
CA LEU A 615 -18.73 -24.97 -17.82
C LEU A 615 -18.17 -26.38 -17.70
N ALA A 616 -17.31 -26.76 -18.66
CA ALA A 616 -16.54 -27.99 -18.59
C ALA A 616 -15.38 -27.82 -17.58
N ALA A 617 -14.83 -28.94 -17.14
CA ALA A 617 -13.69 -28.94 -16.22
C ALA A 617 -12.51 -28.14 -16.82
N GLY A 618 -11.96 -27.21 -16.05
CA GLY A 618 -10.87 -26.32 -16.46
C GLY A 618 -11.30 -25.13 -17.32
N GLU A 619 -12.59 -24.94 -17.57
CA GLU A 619 -13.13 -23.70 -18.16
C GLU A 619 -13.40 -22.65 -17.08
N GLN A 620 -13.19 -21.38 -17.42
CA GLN A 620 -13.41 -20.22 -16.57
C GLN A 620 -14.22 -19.16 -17.33
N LEU A 621 -15.12 -18.48 -16.62
CA LEU A 621 -15.98 -17.44 -17.17
C LEU A 621 -15.41 -16.06 -16.87
N TYR A 622 -15.41 -15.19 -17.90
CA TYR A 622 -14.95 -13.79 -17.81
C TYR A 622 -16.00 -12.86 -18.38
N ILE A 623 -15.92 -11.59 -18.00
CA ILE A 623 -16.71 -10.49 -18.54
C ILE A 623 -15.76 -9.52 -19.27
N SER A 624 -15.94 -9.35 -20.57
CA SER A 624 -15.29 -8.33 -21.38
C SER A 624 -16.27 -7.20 -21.69
N GLY A 625 -15.80 -5.97 -21.85
CA GLY A 625 -16.65 -4.85 -22.20
C GLY A 625 -15.89 -3.55 -22.44
N ASN A 626 -16.63 -2.49 -22.71
CA ASN A 626 -16.08 -1.20 -23.09
C ASN A 626 -15.63 -0.31 -21.91
N THR A 627 -15.67 -0.81 -20.67
CA THR A 627 -15.17 -0.09 -19.47
C THR A 627 -13.76 -0.53 -19.08
N SER A 628 -13.07 0.30 -18.29
CA SER A 628 -11.74 0.01 -17.77
C SER A 628 -11.68 -1.32 -16.99
N ALA A 629 -12.66 -1.54 -16.11
CA ALA A 629 -12.76 -2.74 -15.29
C ALA A 629 -13.00 -4.02 -16.13
N LEU A 630 -13.69 -3.88 -17.27
CA LEU A 630 -13.99 -4.97 -18.21
C LEU A 630 -12.95 -5.12 -19.32
N GLY A 631 -11.82 -4.39 -19.25
CA GLY A 631 -10.72 -4.49 -20.20
C GLY A 631 -10.79 -3.54 -21.40
N ALA A 632 -11.71 -2.57 -21.43
CA ALA A 632 -11.84 -1.58 -22.49
C ALA A 632 -11.89 -2.19 -23.92
N GLY A 633 -12.59 -3.31 -24.05
CA GLY A 633 -12.75 -4.07 -25.30
C GLY A 633 -11.69 -5.17 -25.52
N SER A 634 -10.70 -5.30 -24.66
CA SER A 634 -9.73 -6.42 -24.71
C SER A 634 -10.43 -7.76 -24.43
N LEU A 635 -9.93 -8.80 -25.11
CA LEU A 635 -10.32 -10.19 -24.85
C LEU A 635 -9.19 -10.98 -24.18
N LEU A 636 -8.17 -10.32 -23.62
CA LEU A 636 -7.15 -11.00 -22.86
C LEU A 636 -7.62 -11.21 -21.40
N PRO A 637 -7.47 -12.41 -20.81
CA PRO A 637 -7.93 -12.71 -19.46
C PRO A 637 -7.40 -11.76 -18.38
N ASN A 638 -6.18 -11.23 -18.55
CA ASN A 638 -5.57 -10.30 -17.62
C ASN A 638 -6.24 -8.91 -17.66
N ASP A 639 -6.83 -8.53 -18.79
CA ASP A 639 -7.51 -7.24 -18.96
C ASP A 639 -8.99 -7.32 -18.58
N MET A 640 -9.65 -8.45 -18.85
CA MET A 640 -11.07 -8.66 -18.55
C MET A 640 -11.37 -8.73 -17.04
N ALA A 641 -12.63 -8.57 -16.67
CA ALA A 641 -13.09 -8.92 -15.32
C ALA A 641 -13.26 -10.45 -15.19
N GLY A 642 -12.78 -11.00 -14.10
CA GLY A 642 -12.83 -12.44 -13.84
C GLY A 642 -11.45 -13.06 -13.57
N PRO A 643 -11.41 -14.39 -13.39
CA PRO A 643 -12.55 -15.30 -13.60
C PRO A 643 -13.70 -15.04 -12.61
N MET A 644 -14.95 -15.26 -13.08
CA MET A 644 -16.12 -15.21 -12.22
C MET A 644 -16.08 -16.35 -11.21
N LEU A 645 -16.49 -16.05 -9.98
CA LEU A 645 -16.51 -16.98 -8.86
C LEU A 645 -17.78 -17.83 -8.92
N VAL A 646 -17.73 -19.06 -8.42
CA VAL A 646 -18.90 -19.90 -8.20
C VAL A 646 -19.43 -19.61 -6.80
N ASN A 647 -20.69 -19.18 -6.69
CA ASN A 647 -21.36 -19.07 -5.39
C ASN A 647 -21.58 -20.46 -4.80
N GLN A 648 -20.76 -20.82 -3.83
CA GLN A 648 -20.75 -22.18 -3.25
C GLN A 648 -21.88 -22.41 -2.24
N ASP A 649 -22.50 -21.34 -1.75
CA ASP A 649 -23.57 -21.37 -0.72
C ASP A 649 -24.98 -21.37 -1.33
N SER A 650 -25.08 -21.30 -2.65
CA SER A 650 -26.34 -21.49 -3.37
C SER A 650 -26.42 -22.90 -3.97
N ASP A 651 -27.57 -23.55 -3.82
CA ASP A 651 -27.84 -24.85 -4.46
C ASP A 651 -27.70 -24.79 -5.99
N GLU A 652 -28.01 -23.66 -6.61
CA GLU A 652 -27.92 -23.41 -8.04
C GLU A 652 -26.49 -23.13 -8.51
N LYS A 653 -25.56 -22.81 -7.58
CA LYS A 653 -24.16 -22.48 -7.85
C LYS A 653 -23.94 -21.52 -9.01
N PRO A 654 -24.58 -20.33 -9.02
CA PRO A 654 -24.43 -19.36 -10.08
C PRO A 654 -22.99 -18.82 -10.10
N TYR A 655 -22.53 -18.39 -11.29
CA TYR A 655 -21.31 -17.59 -11.39
C TYR A 655 -21.57 -16.17 -10.97
N MET A 656 -20.68 -15.56 -10.21
CA MET A 656 -20.81 -14.19 -9.73
C MET A 656 -19.47 -13.46 -9.71
N LEU A 657 -19.53 -12.15 -9.89
CA LEU A 657 -18.35 -11.27 -9.73
C LEU A 657 -18.81 -9.83 -9.45
N ALA A 658 -18.27 -9.24 -8.41
CA ALA A 658 -18.47 -7.82 -8.11
C ALA A 658 -17.40 -6.98 -8.82
N VAL A 659 -17.83 -6.00 -9.61
CA VAL A 659 -16.98 -5.22 -10.51
C VAL A 659 -17.26 -3.73 -10.33
N PRO A 660 -16.22 -2.85 -10.30
CA PRO A 660 -16.41 -1.41 -10.33
C PRO A 660 -16.93 -0.98 -11.69
N MET A 661 -18.12 -0.36 -11.73
CA MET A 661 -18.80 0.04 -12.97
C MET A 661 -19.12 1.54 -12.97
N PRO A 662 -19.17 2.20 -14.14
CA PRO A 662 -19.49 3.63 -14.22
C PRO A 662 -20.95 3.89 -13.86
N ALA A 663 -21.18 4.75 -12.85
CA ALA A 663 -22.51 5.05 -12.33
C ALA A 663 -23.42 5.70 -13.39
N GLY A 664 -24.56 5.07 -13.65
CA GLY A 664 -25.60 5.60 -14.54
C GLY A 664 -25.26 5.61 -16.03
N GLU A 665 -24.13 5.05 -16.45
CA GLU A 665 -23.73 4.97 -17.85
C GLU A 665 -24.30 3.72 -18.56
N SER A 666 -24.36 3.75 -19.88
CA SER A 666 -24.69 2.58 -20.69
C SER A 666 -23.40 1.83 -21.03
N VAL A 667 -23.36 0.54 -20.72
CA VAL A 667 -22.19 -0.30 -20.91
C VAL A 667 -22.51 -1.44 -21.87
N GLU A 668 -21.62 -1.67 -22.82
CA GLU A 668 -21.61 -2.85 -23.67
C GLU A 668 -20.66 -3.89 -23.08
N LEU A 669 -21.16 -5.11 -22.89
CA LEU A 669 -20.35 -6.21 -22.34
C LEU A 669 -20.74 -7.56 -22.91
N LYS A 670 -19.83 -8.54 -22.82
CA LYS A 670 -19.99 -9.91 -23.29
C LYS A 670 -19.39 -10.89 -22.27
N LEU A 671 -20.00 -12.06 -22.19
CA LEU A 671 -19.43 -13.20 -21.50
C LEU A 671 -18.46 -13.96 -22.42
N ALA A 672 -17.33 -14.42 -21.86
CA ALA A 672 -16.34 -15.19 -22.59
C ALA A 672 -15.82 -16.34 -21.71
N VAL A 673 -15.65 -17.52 -22.30
CA VAL A 673 -15.17 -18.73 -21.63
C VAL A 673 -13.77 -19.06 -22.12
N TYR A 674 -12.86 -19.26 -21.19
CA TYR A 674 -11.45 -19.59 -21.43
C TYR A 674 -11.08 -20.90 -20.75
N ASN A 675 -10.04 -21.54 -21.26
CA ASN A 675 -9.32 -22.62 -20.60
C ASN A 675 -7.80 -22.40 -20.75
N ALA A 676 -6.99 -23.35 -20.29
CA ALA A 676 -5.53 -23.27 -20.38
C ALA A 676 -4.97 -23.12 -21.82
N LYS A 677 -5.78 -23.43 -22.86
CA LYS A 677 -5.40 -23.30 -24.27
C LYS A 677 -5.84 -21.96 -24.88
N GLY A 678 -6.62 -21.16 -24.17
CA GLY A 678 -7.10 -19.86 -24.62
C GLY A 678 -8.63 -19.76 -24.68
N LEU A 679 -9.14 -18.87 -25.55
CA LEU A 679 -10.57 -18.62 -25.75
C LEU A 679 -11.26 -19.90 -26.28
N VAL A 680 -12.27 -20.36 -25.55
CA VAL A 680 -13.13 -21.51 -25.94
C VAL A 680 -14.33 -21.00 -26.72
N ARG A 681 -15.07 -20.05 -26.15
CA ARG A 681 -16.24 -19.41 -26.78
C ARG A 681 -16.50 -18.04 -26.16
N ALA A 682 -17.11 -17.16 -26.91
CA ALA A 682 -17.62 -15.86 -26.43
C ALA A 682 -19.00 -15.61 -27.03
N GLU A 683 -19.79 -14.79 -26.35
CA GLU A 683 -21.08 -14.36 -26.87
C GLU A 683 -20.92 -13.62 -28.20
N THR A 684 -21.83 -13.88 -29.12
CA THR A 684 -21.84 -13.22 -30.44
C THR A 684 -22.47 -11.84 -30.36
N LYS A 685 -23.46 -11.65 -29.50
CA LYS A 685 -24.15 -10.38 -29.28
C LYS A 685 -23.74 -9.80 -27.93
N PRO A 686 -23.53 -8.47 -27.85
CA PRO A 686 -23.27 -7.84 -26.56
C PRO A 686 -24.57 -7.61 -25.77
N HIS A 687 -24.44 -7.61 -24.45
CA HIS A 687 -25.42 -7.02 -23.57
C HIS A 687 -25.22 -5.52 -23.53
N ASN A 688 -26.27 -4.75 -23.73
CA ASN A 688 -26.29 -3.30 -23.56
C ASN A 688 -27.05 -2.97 -22.29
N LEU A 689 -26.34 -2.66 -21.21
CA LEU A 689 -26.90 -2.49 -19.88
C LEU A 689 -26.73 -1.06 -19.37
N LYS A 690 -27.78 -0.53 -18.76
CA LYS A 690 -27.71 0.73 -18.01
C LYS A 690 -27.23 0.44 -16.59
N MET A 691 -26.07 0.97 -16.21
CA MET A 691 -25.55 0.80 -14.88
C MET A 691 -26.36 1.59 -13.84
N PRO A 692 -26.45 1.13 -12.59
CA PRO A 692 -27.14 1.84 -11.52
C PRO A 692 -26.43 3.16 -11.19
N GLN A 693 -27.19 4.14 -10.68
CA GLN A 693 -26.66 5.43 -10.21
C GLN A 693 -25.96 5.31 -8.85
N LEU A 694 -26.40 4.34 -8.06
CA LEU A 694 -25.91 4.03 -6.72
C LEU A 694 -25.61 2.53 -6.64
N GLY A 695 -24.58 2.16 -5.94
CA GLY A 695 -24.23 0.78 -5.63
C GLY A 695 -24.08 0.60 -4.11
N PRO A 696 -23.86 -0.62 -3.68
CA PRO A 696 -23.81 -1.87 -4.44
C PRO A 696 -25.14 -2.29 -5.07
N SER A 697 -25.07 -3.00 -6.20
CA SER A 697 -26.26 -3.47 -6.94
C SER A 697 -25.99 -4.81 -7.61
N VAL A 698 -27.06 -5.58 -7.89
CA VAL A 698 -26.96 -6.88 -8.56
C VAL A 698 -27.58 -6.83 -9.95
N ILE A 699 -26.89 -7.40 -10.93
CA ILE A 699 -27.39 -7.57 -12.32
C ILE A 699 -27.28 -9.04 -12.70
N THR A 700 -28.42 -9.66 -12.99
CA THR A 700 -28.45 -11.04 -13.51
C THR A 700 -28.34 -11.05 -15.03
N MET A 701 -27.47 -11.92 -15.54
CA MET A 701 -27.20 -12.08 -16.96
C MET A 701 -27.46 -13.53 -17.38
N THR A 702 -27.86 -13.70 -18.64
CA THR A 702 -27.97 -15.02 -19.24
C THR A 702 -27.09 -15.07 -20.48
N TRP A 703 -26.45 -16.21 -20.77
CA TRP A 703 -25.63 -16.39 -21.96
C TRP A 703 -26.44 -16.16 -23.24
N GLN A 704 -25.93 -15.32 -24.18
CA GLN A 704 -26.59 -14.96 -25.45
C GLN A 704 -25.91 -15.61 -26.66
#